data_ef767e9c15b5cb2d1202698211c34bcd
#
_entry.id   ef767e9c15b5cb2d1202698211c34bcd
#
_cell.length_a   1.000
_cell.length_b   1.000
_cell.length_c   1.000
_cell.angle_alpha   90.00
_cell.angle_beta   90.00
_cell.angle_gamma   90.00
#
_symmetry.space_group_name_H-M   'P 1'
#
loop_
_entity.id
_entity.type
_entity.pdbx_description
1 polymer ?
#
loop_
_entity_poly.entity_id
_entity_poly.type
_entity_poly.pdbx_seq_one_letter_code
_entity_poly.pdbx_strand_id
1 'polypeptide(L)'
;MKQRKYVILLMVCIIALVFGGCNKKDQGDKKSESKDTTENAKVTEEAETTQAADPSKGISYKAGTYTGKAEGKDGQIEVEVTFSDSEITDIKVVNQTETEGLGDKAIDSIKDEVLKGQSLDVDAVSGATESSNGVLAAIEDAVKQAGGDVDVLKEKEIAKEGEGKTEEITADVVVIGAGASGVSAAVSAADKGAKVIIIEKTAVIGGASNLSWAGKFYNSSAALDAGLKVAVEKEISDWIVNNHWRVDAAAIRQYVTKSGETYDWLAKKGYQTTFINFGGEQLHMLPAYDTRQKILRNMLEASVVKGGGQVLTETTGKKLLTDASGDVIGVSAEKAEGTTVNITAKSVVMATGGYAGNKEMVKELFGFEGINGGLGQNVGEGLKMAWAVGAKVPDNIGGQMLHQTLAKATANLKKEYSSFEASYPLMLTYLPNFMNVGPSGARFRDEAATLTAVAAANTSAFNGAYHMVIVSKSQLELLAKKGMSGVNAPALPGMPPEFYADFTKQFTLDNPWKDVEKVMDSMVANGDGYKGDTIEELAENAGMDVETFKEAFDNYTKATKTGVDTEFGKSKKYLLPMGEEGPYYAIVAQINNLGSVGGLLVNTQFKVLDDNRTPIKGLYAVGLESEGVLFNDTYVGNGVGIGYSFTSGRLGGEDAADYALGNK
;
A
#
# COMPACT_ATOMS: atom_id res chain seq x y z
N MET A 1 38.22 20.58 -46.17
CA MET A 1 39.10 21.68 -45.73
C MET A 1 38.40 22.53 -44.67
N LYS A 2 39.13 22.81 -43.63
CA LYS A 2 38.93 23.63 -42.41
C LYS A 2 38.32 22.91 -41.19
N GLN A 3 39.29 22.43 -40.40
CA GLN A 3 39.15 22.10 -38.98
C GLN A 3 38.80 23.37 -38.17
N ARG A 4 37.93 23.22 -37.18
CA ARG A 4 37.88 24.13 -36.02
C ARG A 4 38.05 23.33 -34.74
N LYS A 5 39.18 23.58 -34.08
CA LYS A 5 39.54 23.11 -32.73
C LYS A 5 38.69 23.83 -31.72
N TYR A 6 38.10 23.10 -30.76
CA TYR A 6 37.59 23.69 -29.53
C TYR A 6 38.54 23.40 -28.40
N VAL A 7 38.98 24.47 -27.78
CA VAL A 7 39.88 24.53 -26.63
C VAL A 7 39.08 24.15 -25.39
N ILE A 8 39.56 23.14 -24.68
CA ILE A 8 39.06 22.76 -23.35
C ILE A 8 39.79 23.67 -22.34
N LEU A 9 39.00 24.45 -21.59
CA LEU A 9 39.50 25.23 -20.46
C LEU A 9 39.25 24.45 -19.18
N LEU A 10 40.32 23.89 -18.62
CA LEU A 10 40.33 23.23 -17.31
C LEU A 10 40.46 24.32 -16.25
N MET A 11 39.46 24.46 -15.37
CA MET A 11 39.57 25.26 -14.13
C MET A 11 39.80 24.32 -12.96
N VAL A 12 41.01 24.30 -12.44
CA VAL A 12 41.42 23.63 -11.22
C VAL A 12 41.17 24.61 -10.07
N CYS A 13 40.26 24.27 -9.14
CA CYS A 13 40.18 24.96 -7.85
C CYS A 13 40.99 24.18 -6.81
N ILE A 14 42.04 24.81 -6.34
CA ILE A 14 42.87 24.34 -5.22
C ILE A 14 42.15 24.63 -3.91
N ILE A 15 41.93 23.59 -3.11
CA ILE A 15 41.50 23.72 -1.71
C ILE A 15 42.74 23.68 -0.83
N ALA A 16 42.97 24.76 -0.11
CA ALA A 16 44.03 24.85 0.92
C ALA A 16 43.44 24.34 2.26
N LEU A 17 44.08 23.29 2.76
CA LEU A 17 43.90 22.79 4.14
C LEU A 17 44.71 23.72 5.08
N VAL A 18 44.04 24.19 6.14
CA VAL A 18 44.71 24.70 7.33
C VAL A 18 44.29 23.87 8.54
N PHE A 19 45.26 23.11 9.03
CA PHE A 19 45.23 22.45 10.34
C PHE A 19 45.68 23.42 11.44
N GLY A 20 45.03 23.39 12.58
CA GLY A 20 45.50 23.87 13.85
C GLY A 20 44.33 23.73 14.84
N GLY A 21 44.35 22.98 15.84
CA GLY A 21 45.34 22.50 16.78
C GLY A 21 44.97 23.02 18.17
N CYS A 22 44.34 22.14 18.99
CA CYS A 22 44.37 22.01 20.45
C CYS A 22 44.44 23.26 21.37
N ASN A 23 43.56 23.48 22.31
CA ASN A 23 43.68 22.98 23.71
C ASN A 23 42.75 23.73 24.71
N LYS A 24 42.08 22.92 25.49
CA LYS A 24 41.78 22.96 26.94
C LYS A 24 41.58 24.29 27.69
N LYS A 25 40.54 24.22 28.47
CA LYS A 25 40.34 24.48 29.91
C LYS A 25 39.58 25.73 30.33
N ASP A 26 38.56 25.38 31.05
CA ASP A 26 38.16 25.73 32.44
C ASP A 26 37.28 26.94 32.71
N GLN A 27 36.18 26.56 33.34
CA GLN A 27 35.49 27.16 34.50
C GLN A 27 34.93 28.59 34.41
N GLY A 28 33.69 28.68 34.83
CA GLY A 28 33.17 29.88 35.42
C GLY A 28 31.65 29.98 35.48
N ASP A 29 31.12 29.49 36.59
CA ASP A 29 29.79 29.79 37.12
C ASP A 29 29.42 31.26 37.02
N LYS A 30 28.17 31.54 36.64
CA LYS A 30 27.39 32.58 37.33
C LYS A 30 25.88 32.34 37.18
N LYS A 31 25.27 32.03 38.33
CA LYS A 31 23.87 32.22 38.66
C LYS A 31 23.42 33.64 38.36
N SER A 32 22.20 33.78 37.85
CA SER A 32 21.37 34.94 38.20
C SER A 32 19.93 34.44 38.42
N GLU A 33 19.55 34.55 39.67
CA GLU A 33 18.18 34.50 40.18
C GLU A 33 17.40 35.69 39.66
N SER A 34 16.12 35.51 39.31
CA SER A 34 15.11 36.54 39.54
C SER A 34 13.76 35.89 39.79
N LYS A 35 13.19 36.38 40.84
CA LYS A 35 12.07 36.00 41.67
C LYS A 35 10.72 35.96 40.99
N ASP A 36 9.96 34.97 41.45
CA ASP A 36 8.56 34.94 41.88
C ASP A 36 7.68 36.16 41.64
N THR A 37 6.55 35.86 41.03
CA THR A 37 5.25 36.32 41.55
C THR A 37 4.18 35.28 41.23
N THR A 38 3.69 34.67 42.29
CA THR A 38 2.53 33.78 42.38
C THR A 38 1.25 34.56 42.21
N GLU A 39 0.34 34.04 41.38
CA GLU A 39 -1.09 34.18 41.60
C GLU A 39 -1.80 32.84 41.39
N ASN A 40 -2.42 32.38 42.45
CA ASN A 40 -3.22 31.17 42.57
C ASN A 40 -4.54 31.30 41.79
N ALA A 41 -4.77 30.40 40.85
CA ALA A 41 -6.14 30.01 40.49
C ALA A 41 -6.28 28.52 40.81
N LYS A 42 -7.01 28.20 41.87
CA LYS A 42 -7.48 26.86 42.19
C LYS A 42 -8.43 26.37 41.10
N VAL A 43 -7.99 25.40 40.31
CA VAL A 43 -8.87 24.48 39.62
C VAL A 43 -8.80 23.18 40.39
N THR A 44 -9.90 22.77 40.98
CA THR A 44 -10.10 21.47 41.58
C THR A 44 -10.20 20.45 40.45
N GLU A 45 -9.12 19.71 40.20
CA GLU A 45 -9.16 18.42 39.52
C GLU A 45 -9.70 17.38 40.49
N GLU A 46 -10.91 16.92 40.25
CA GLU A 46 -11.33 15.62 40.78
C GLU A 46 -10.56 14.55 39.98
N ALA A 47 -9.54 14.01 40.62
CA ALA A 47 -8.89 12.79 40.13
C ALA A 47 -9.85 11.64 40.33
N GLU A 48 -10.48 11.18 39.24
CA GLU A 48 -11.02 9.82 39.17
C GLU A 48 -9.84 8.84 39.28
N THR A 49 -9.67 8.31 40.47
CA THR A 49 -8.83 7.14 40.67
C THR A 49 -9.47 5.96 40.01
N THR A 50 -9.01 5.61 38.80
CA THR A 50 -9.21 4.28 38.23
C THR A 50 -8.56 3.26 39.16
N GLN A 51 -9.38 2.60 39.98
CA GLN A 51 -8.96 1.40 40.70
C GLN A 51 -8.62 0.34 39.64
N ALA A 52 -7.40 -0.19 39.68
CA ALA A 52 -7.03 -1.37 38.97
C ALA A 52 -8.05 -2.50 39.27
N ALA A 53 -8.60 -3.13 38.25
CA ALA A 53 -9.55 -4.21 38.40
C ALA A 53 -8.94 -5.35 39.22
N ASP A 54 -9.68 -5.86 40.18
CA ASP A 54 -9.31 -7.03 40.97
C ASP A 54 -9.54 -8.29 40.13
N PRO A 55 -8.51 -9.01 39.68
CA PRO A 55 -8.65 -10.18 38.81
C PRO A 55 -9.34 -11.37 39.48
N SER A 56 -9.71 -11.28 40.74
CA SER A 56 -10.45 -12.32 41.48
C SER A 56 -11.97 -12.17 41.44
N LYS A 57 -12.51 -11.08 40.90
CA LYS A 57 -13.96 -10.94 40.66
C LYS A 57 -14.31 -11.62 39.34
N GLY A 58 -15.04 -12.72 39.43
CA GLY A 58 -15.65 -13.37 38.26
C GLY A 58 -16.47 -12.36 37.44
N ILE A 59 -16.38 -12.45 36.12
CA ILE A 59 -17.18 -11.63 35.19
C ILE A 59 -18.67 -11.91 35.47
N SER A 60 -19.47 -10.85 35.61
CA SER A 60 -20.91 -10.97 35.82
C SER A 60 -21.66 -10.10 34.82
N TYR A 61 -22.76 -10.63 34.31
CA TYR A 61 -23.62 -9.97 33.37
C TYR A 61 -25.06 -9.91 33.91
N LYS A 62 -25.86 -9.07 33.32
CA LYS A 62 -27.30 -9.15 33.39
C LYS A 62 -27.74 -10.13 32.30
N ALA A 63 -28.24 -11.29 32.70
CA ALA A 63 -28.72 -12.29 31.75
C ALA A 63 -29.74 -11.71 30.76
N GLY A 64 -29.61 -12.05 29.49
CA GLY A 64 -30.47 -11.55 28.41
C GLY A 64 -29.74 -11.47 27.08
N THR A 65 -30.45 -11.03 26.04
CA THR A 65 -29.87 -10.79 24.70
C THR A 65 -29.79 -9.29 24.46
N TYR A 66 -28.63 -8.82 24.05
CA TYR A 66 -28.35 -7.41 23.79
C TYR A 66 -27.81 -7.22 22.37
N THR A 67 -28.21 -6.13 21.73
CA THR A 67 -27.78 -5.81 20.36
C THR A 67 -26.64 -4.81 20.42
N GLY A 68 -25.47 -5.20 19.91
CA GLY A 68 -24.34 -4.31 19.77
C GLY A 68 -24.07 -3.96 18.31
N LYS A 69 -23.51 -2.75 18.07
CA LYS A 69 -23.26 -2.21 16.74
C LYS A 69 -21.91 -1.49 16.70
N ALA A 70 -21.20 -1.69 15.58
CA ALA A 70 -19.97 -0.93 15.29
C ALA A 70 -19.73 -0.84 13.78
N GLU A 71 -18.85 0.08 13.36
CA GLU A 71 -18.43 0.18 11.96
C GLU A 71 -17.36 -0.86 11.67
N GLY A 72 -17.56 -1.66 10.62
CA GLY A 72 -16.54 -2.51 9.99
C GLY A 72 -15.85 -1.80 8.84
N LYS A 73 -15.30 -2.58 7.91
CA LYS A 73 -14.64 -2.05 6.72
C LYS A 73 -15.63 -1.54 5.68
N ASP A 74 -16.62 -2.34 5.35
CA ASP A 74 -17.55 -2.10 4.24
C ASP A 74 -18.93 -1.60 4.73
N GLY A 75 -19.12 -1.47 6.05
CA GLY A 75 -20.34 -0.94 6.66
C GLY A 75 -20.53 -1.32 8.12
N GLN A 76 -21.73 -1.05 8.63
CA GLN A 76 -22.07 -1.34 10.01
C GLN A 76 -22.27 -2.84 10.22
N ILE A 77 -21.62 -3.38 11.26
CA ILE A 77 -21.79 -4.74 11.77
C ILE A 77 -22.74 -4.67 12.98
N GLU A 78 -23.77 -5.51 12.97
CA GLU A 78 -24.75 -5.62 14.06
C GLU A 78 -24.79 -7.06 14.55
N VAL A 79 -24.64 -7.24 15.88
CA VAL A 79 -24.68 -8.56 16.54
C VAL A 79 -25.70 -8.59 17.66
N GLU A 80 -26.36 -9.73 17.82
CA GLU A 80 -27.14 -10.10 19.04
C GLU A 80 -26.27 -11.01 19.90
N VAL A 81 -25.93 -10.56 21.11
CA VAL A 81 -25.13 -11.33 22.07
C VAL A 81 -25.99 -11.73 23.23
N THR A 82 -26.05 -13.03 23.53
CA THR A 82 -26.83 -13.59 24.66
C THR A 82 -25.91 -13.92 25.83
N PHE A 83 -26.27 -13.46 27.00
CA PHE A 83 -25.52 -13.64 28.24
C PHE A 83 -26.34 -14.44 29.25
N SER A 84 -25.68 -15.34 29.98
CA SER A 84 -26.08 -15.80 31.29
C SER A 84 -25.58 -14.82 32.36
N ASP A 85 -25.75 -15.14 33.65
CA ASP A 85 -25.21 -14.31 34.74
C ASP A 85 -23.67 -14.29 34.77
N SER A 86 -22.98 -15.21 34.08
CA SER A 86 -21.50 -15.36 34.14
C SER A 86 -20.83 -15.64 32.81
N GLU A 87 -21.56 -15.86 31.72
CA GLU A 87 -20.98 -16.29 30.44
C GLU A 87 -21.70 -15.66 29.24
N ILE A 88 -20.94 -15.45 28.14
CA ILE A 88 -21.47 -15.19 26.81
C ILE A 88 -21.92 -16.56 26.24
N THR A 89 -23.20 -16.75 26.02
CA THR A 89 -23.76 -18.06 25.63
C THR A 89 -24.03 -18.18 24.14
N ASP A 90 -24.25 -17.06 23.43
CA ASP A 90 -24.45 -17.03 21.98
C ASP A 90 -24.07 -15.68 21.40
N ILE A 91 -23.57 -15.67 20.17
CA ILE A 91 -23.31 -14.46 19.36
C ILE A 91 -23.86 -14.71 17.97
N LYS A 92 -24.88 -13.95 17.60
CA LYS A 92 -25.52 -14.03 16.29
C LYS A 92 -25.28 -12.74 15.50
N VAL A 93 -24.76 -12.85 14.28
CA VAL A 93 -24.65 -11.72 13.35
C VAL A 93 -26.03 -11.44 12.76
N VAL A 94 -26.53 -10.22 12.97
CA VAL A 94 -27.86 -9.79 12.50
C VAL A 94 -27.75 -9.09 11.16
N ASN A 95 -26.72 -8.24 11.02
CA ASN A 95 -26.46 -7.49 9.80
C ASN A 95 -24.96 -7.27 9.61
N GLN A 96 -24.51 -7.41 8.37
CA GLN A 96 -23.16 -7.03 7.93
C GLN A 96 -23.14 -6.89 6.40
N THR A 97 -22.24 -6.09 5.87
CA THR A 97 -22.00 -5.88 4.44
C THR A 97 -20.54 -6.06 4.07
N GLU A 98 -19.79 -6.78 4.91
CA GLU A 98 -18.37 -7.01 4.75
C GLU A 98 -18.06 -7.86 3.50
N THR A 99 -16.81 -7.77 3.04
CA THR A 99 -16.34 -8.46 1.83
C THR A 99 -16.59 -9.97 1.94
N GLU A 100 -17.36 -10.54 0.99
CA GLU A 100 -17.68 -11.98 0.94
C GLU A 100 -16.41 -12.83 0.82
N GLY A 101 -16.33 -13.90 1.61
CA GLY A 101 -15.21 -14.83 1.64
C GLY A 101 -13.97 -14.34 2.42
N LEU A 102 -13.98 -13.10 2.92
CA LEU A 102 -12.91 -12.54 3.71
C LEU A 102 -13.42 -11.89 4.99
N GLY A 103 -14.17 -10.79 4.89
CA GLY A 103 -14.68 -10.07 6.06
C GLY A 103 -15.78 -10.86 6.79
N ASP A 104 -16.68 -11.52 6.07
CA ASP A 104 -17.68 -12.42 6.61
C ASP A 104 -17.06 -13.60 7.37
N LYS A 105 -16.00 -14.20 6.83
CA LYS A 105 -15.25 -15.29 7.47
C LYS A 105 -14.51 -14.83 8.72
N ALA A 106 -13.94 -13.62 8.68
CA ALA A 106 -13.31 -13.03 9.85
C ALA A 106 -14.31 -12.81 10.99
N ILE A 107 -15.52 -12.33 10.68
CA ILE A 107 -16.59 -12.16 11.66
C ILE A 107 -16.96 -13.50 12.31
N ASP A 108 -17.09 -14.58 11.52
CA ASP A 108 -17.39 -15.92 12.04
C ASP A 108 -16.27 -16.43 12.96
N SER A 109 -14.99 -16.26 12.56
CA SER A 109 -13.82 -16.68 13.36
C SER A 109 -13.78 -15.95 14.70
N ILE A 110 -13.85 -14.62 14.70
CA ILE A 110 -13.82 -13.80 15.92
C ILE A 110 -14.96 -14.17 16.87
N LYS A 111 -16.17 -14.31 16.34
CA LYS A 111 -17.33 -14.73 17.13
C LYS A 111 -17.09 -16.07 17.84
N ASP A 112 -16.57 -17.05 17.11
CA ASP A 112 -16.32 -18.39 17.64
C ASP A 112 -15.19 -18.38 18.70
N GLU A 113 -14.14 -17.57 18.51
CA GLU A 113 -13.07 -17.40 19.48
C GLU A 113 -13.54 -16.71 20.76
N VAL A 114 -14.33 -15.64 20.65
CA VAL A 114 -14.94 -14.96 21.81
C VAL A 114 -15.82 -15.91 22.61
N LEU A 115 -16.69 -16.68 21.94
CA LEU A 115 -17.55 -17.66 22.60
C LEU A 115 -16.75 -18.75 23.32
N LYS A 116 -15.71 -19.29 22.68
CA LYS A 116 -14.87 -20.35 23.23
C LYS A 116 -13.99 -19.85 24.37
N GLY A 117 -13.37 -18.69 24.18
CA GLY A 117 -12.42 -18.11 25.13
C GLY A 117 -13.08 -17.34 26.27
N GLN A 118 -14.34 -16.92 26.09
CA GLN A 118 -15.00 -15.99 27.02
C GLN A 118 -14.14 -14.77 27.28
N SER A 119 -13.54 -14.20 26.21
CA SER A 119 -12.54 -13.14 26.22
C SER A 119 -12.75 -12.24 25.01
N LEU A 120 -12.30 -10.99 25.12
CA LEU A 120 -12.18 -10.04 24.01
C LEU A 120 -10.72 -9.82 23.57
N ASP A 121 -9.76 -10.52 24.19
CA ASP A 121 -8.38 -10.59 23.75
C ASP A 121 -8.25 -11.60 22.60
N VAL A 122 -8.86 -11.26 21.47
CA VAL A 122 -8.88 -12.06 20.25
C VAL A 122 -8.07 -11.35 19.17
N ASP A 123 -7.12 -12.06 18.58
CA ASP A 123 -6.32 -11.54 17.48
C ASP A 123 -7.20 -11.25 16.24
N ALA A 124 -7.02 -10.07 15.67
CA ALA A 124 -7.70 -9.76 14.41
C ALA A 124 -7.29 -10.73 13.30
N VAL A 125 -8.26 -11.24 12.55
CA VAL A 125 -8.00 -12.13 11.41
C VAL A 125 -7.16 -11.42 10.37
N SER A 126 -6.02 -11.99 10.05
CA SER A 126 -5.06 -11.41 9.11
C SER A 126 -5.68 -11.21 7.73
N GLY A 127 -5.64 -9.99 7.23
CA GLY A 127 -6.27 -9.59 5.96
C GLY A 127 -7.69 -9.02 6.09
N ALA A 128 -8.32 -9.15 7.28
CA ALA A 128 -9.65 -8.62 7.56
C ALA A 128 -9.68 -7.83 8.89
N THR A 129 -8.62 -7.11 9.20
CA THR A 129 -8.42 -6.42 10.50
C THR A 129 -9.56 -5.45 10.82
N GLU A 130 -10.03 -4.66 9.85
CA GLU A 130 -11.11 -3.70 10.09
C GLU A 130 -12.44 -4.40 10.36
N SER A 131 -12.76 -5.48 9.64
CA SER A 131 -13.94 -6.31 9.89
C SER A 131 -13.86 -7.02 11.25
N SER A 132 -12.68 -7.53 11.61
CA SER A 132 -12.42 -8.16 12.92
C SER A 132 -12.60 -7.17 14.07
N ASN A 133 -11.98 -5.99 13.95
CA ASN A 133 -12.13 -4.93 14.96
C ASN A 133 -13.58 -4.43 15.05
N GLY A 134 -14.28 -4.37 13.91
CA GLY A 134 -15.69 -3.98 13.86
C GLY A 134 -16.59 -4.95 14.62
N VAL A 135 -16.44 -6.27 14.40
CA VAL A 135 -17.25 -7.27 15.13
C VAL A 135 -16.87 -7.32 16.61
N LEU A 136 -15.58 -7.19 16.96
CA LEU A 136 -15.16 -7.08 18.38
C LEU A 136 -15.79 -5.88 19.05
N ALA A 137 -15.74 -4.70 18.42
CA ALA A 137 -16.36 -3.49 18.96
C ALA A 137 -17.89 -3.61 19.07
N ALA A 138 -18.56 -4.31 18.15
CA ALA A 138 -19.99 -4.59 18.27
C ALA A 138 -20.29 -5.53 19.45
N ILE A 139 -19.45 -6.56 19.67
CA ILE A 139 -19.58 -7.45 20.83
C ILE A 139 -19.31 -6.66 22.14
N GLU A 140 -18.28 -5.79 22.16
CA GLU A 140 -18.00 -4.90 23.30
C GLU A 140 -19.19 -4.00 23.67
N ASP A 141 -19.87 -3.46 22.67
CA ASP A 141 -21.08 -2.65 22.90
C ASP A 141 -22.17 -3.47 23.59
N ALA A 142 -22.42 -4.71 23.16
CA ALA A 142 -23.37 -5.61 23.79
C ALA A 142 -22.94 -6.00 25.23
N VAL A 143 -21.63 -6.25 25.46
CA VAL A 143 -21.07 -6.52 26.80
C VAL A 143 -21.33 -5.36 27.75
N LYS A 144 -21.09 -4.12 27.33
CA LYS A 144 -21.37 -2.91 28.12
C LYS A 144 -22.86 -2.80 28.48
N GLN A 145 -23.76 -3.09 27.54
CA GLN A 145 -25.19 -3.07 27.77
C GLN A 145 -25.63 -4.15 28.80
N ALA A 146 -24.99 -5.32 28.77
CA ALA A 146 -25.20 -6.38 29.74
C ALA A 146 -24.55 -6.08 31.11
N GLY A 147 -23.80 -4.98 31.25
CA GLY A 147 -23.12 -4.62 32.50
C GLY A 147 -21.82 -5.38 32.75
N GLY A 148 -21.26 -6.04 31.73
CA GLY A 148 -19.97 -6.73 31.78
C GLY A 148 -18.80 -5.76 31.76
N ASP A 149 -17.69 -6.17 32.32
CA ASP A 149 -16.44 -5.41 32.34
C ASP A 149 -15.60 -5.77 31.10
N VAL A 150 -15.55 -4.83 30.13
CA VAL A 150 -14.83 -4.98 28.87
C VAL A 150 -13.32 -5.07 29.09
N ASP A 151 -12.78 -4.33 30.04
CA ASP A 151 -11.34 -4.30 30.27
C ASP A 151 -10.86 -5.63 30.84
N VAL A 152 -11.61 -6.21 31.78
CA VAL A 152 -11.34 -7.57 32.29
C VAL A 152 -11.39 -8.62 31.17
N LEU A 153 -12.34 -8.48 30.22
CA LEU A 153 -12.40 -9.40 29.08
C LEU A 153 -11.26 -9.23 28.09
N LYS A 154 -10.74 -8.03 27.93
CA LYS A 154 -9.55 -7.73 27.09
C LYS A 154 -8.24 -8.16 27.72
N GLU A 155 -8.17 -8.24 29.04
CA GLU A 155 -7.00 -8.73 29.77
C GLU A 155 -6.98 -10.25 29.94
N LYS A 156 -8.08 -10.92 29.58
CA LYS A 156 -8.20 -12.38 29.72
C LYS A 156 -7.59 -13.08 28.52
N GLU A 157 -6.33 -13.51 28.63
CA GLU A 157 -5.65 -14.30 27.60
C GLU A 157 -6.42 -15.60 27.27
N ILE A 158 -6.54 -15.88 25.97
CA ILE A 158 -7.09 -17.14 25.47
C ILE A 158 -5.92 -18.12 25.26
N ALA A 159 -5.89 -19.20 26.02
CA ALA A 159 -4.92 -20.26 25.78
C ALA A 159 -5.16 -20.88 24.40
N LYS A 160 -4.17 -20.81 23.52
CA LYS A 160 -4.23 -21.41 22.19
C LYS A 160 -4.06 -22.93 22.32
N GLU A 161 -4.86 -23.73 21.61
CA GLU A 161 -4.86 -25.20 21.70
C GLU A 161 -3.51 -25.84 21.36
N GLY A 162 -2.73 -25.16 20.52
CA GLY A 162 -1.42 -25.58 20.06
C GLY A 162 -0.25 -25.06 20.89
N GLU A 163 -0.50 -24.24 21.91
CA GLU A 163 0.55 -23.63 22.71
C GLU A 163 1.47 -24.67 23.35
N GLY A 164 2.77 -24.48 23.19
CA GLY A 164 3.79 -25.42 23.65
C GLY A 164 3.99 -26.66 22.77
N LYS A 165 3.16 -26.88 21.73
CA LYS A 165 3.39 -27.95 20.75
C LYS A 165 4.39 -27.50 19.69
N THR A 166 5.25 -28.42 19.26
CA THR A 166 6.21 -28.19 18.19
C THR A 166 6.13 -29.32 17.17
N GLU A 167 6.05 -28.95 15.89
CA GLU A 167 6.13 -29.86 14.74
C GLU A 167 7.45 -29.61 14.01
N GLU A 168 8.16 -30.68 13.65
CA GLU A 168 9.40 -30.65 12.87
C GLU A 168 9.12 -31.24 11.48
N ILE A 169 9.29 -30.45 10.43
CA ILE A 169 9.10 -30.90 9.05
C ILE A 169 10.27 -30.50 8.17
N THR A 170 10.47 -31.24 7.06
CA THR A 170 11.59 -31.01 6.14
C THR A 170 11.12 -30.83 4.71
N ALA A 171 11.81 -29.94 4.00
CA ALA A 171 11.63 -29.69 2.58
C ALA A 171 12.98 -29.49 1.89
N ASP A 172 13.00 -29.42 0.56
CA ASP A 172 14.14 -28.89 -0.19
C ASP A 172 14.09 -27.37 -0.23
N VAL A 173 12.88 -26.83 -0.45
CA VAL A 173 12.61 -25.38 -0.51
C VAL A 173 11.43 -25.05 0.39
N VAL A 174 11.57 -24.02 1.22
CA VAL A 174 10.43 -23.40 1.91
C VAL A 174 10.19 -22.00 1.35
N VAL A 175 8.91 -21.68 1.11
CA VAL A 175 8.48 -20.37 0.62
C VAL A 175 7.61 -19.70 1.70
N ILE A 176 7.95 -18.46 2.08
CA ILE A 176 7.26 -17.70 3.11
C ILE A 176 6.40 -16.62 2.44
N GLY A 177 5.08 -16.79 2.48
CA GLY A 177 4.07 -15.97 1.82
C GLY A 177 3.55 -16.61 0.54
N ALA A 178 2.21 -16.67 0.40
CA ALA A 178 1.52 -17.25 -0.76
C ALA A 178 0.86 -16.17 -1.66
N GLY A 179 1.51 -15.01 -1.80
CA GLY A 179 1.18 -14.02 -2.82
C GLY A 179 1.56 -14.49 -4.24
N ALA A 180 1.39 -13.63 -5.25
CA ALA A 180 1.75 -13.94 -6.65
C ALA A 180 3.18 -14.46 -6.78
N SER A 181 4.14 -13.82 -6.09
CA SER A 181 5.56 -14.22 -6.13
C SER A 181 5.81 -15.55 -5.43
N GLY A 182 5.21 -15.75 -4.24
CA GLY A 182 5.38 -17.00 -3.49
C GLY A 182 4.75 -18.19 -4.19
N VAL A 183 3.54 -18.08 -4.72
CA VAL A 183 2.91 -19.14 -5.51
C VAL A 183 3.76 -19.49 -6.72
N SER A 184 4.26 -18.46 -7.45
CA SER A 184 5.13 -18.71 -8.61
C SER A 184 6.44 -19.39 -8.23
N ALA A 185 7.05 -18.99 -7.10
CA ALA A 185 8.27 -19.61 -6.60
C ALA A 185 8.03 -21.06 -6.19
N ALA A 186 6.97 -21.33 -5.44
CA ALA A 186 6.65 -22.68 -5.00
C ALA A 186 6.35 -23.63 -6.17
N VAL A 187 5.54 -23.16 -7.13
CA VAL A 187 5.18 -23.95 -8.33
C VAL A 187 6.40 -24.20 -9.20
N SER A 188 7.23 -23.18 -9.47
CA SER A 188 8.41 -23.36 -10.32
C SER A 188 9.49 -24.22 -9.66
N ALA A 189 9.67 -24.13 -8.35
CA ALA A 189 10.57 -25.00 -7.60
C ALA A 189 10.09 -26.46 -7.62
N ALA A 190 8.79 -26.69 -7.43
CA ALA A 190 8.20 -28.02 -7.51
C ALA A 190 8.28 -28.61 -8.93
N ASP A 191 8.12 -27.79 -9.97
CA ASP A 191 8.31 -28.20 -11.38
C ASP A 191 9.74 -28.67 -11.67
N LYS A 192 10.73 -28.19 -10.90
CA LYS A 192 12.13 -28.66 -10.93
C LYS A 192 12.35 -29.97 -10.15
N GLY A 193 11.35 -30.48 -9.46
CA GLY A 193 11.40 -31.70 -8.67
C GLY A 193 11.76 -31.51 -7.20
N ALA A 194 11.83 -30.27 -6.71
CA ALA A 194 12.05 -30.01 -5.29
C ALA A 194 10.78 -30.31 -4.47
N LYS A 195 10.95 -30.87 -3.28
CA LYS A 195 9.89 -30.94 -2.28
C LYS A 195 9.72 -29.57 -1.65
N VAL A 196 8.57 -28.93 -1.86
CA VAL A 196 8.30 -27.55 -1.46
C VAL A 196 7.28 -27.49 -0.32
N ILE A 197 7.55 -26.66 0.69
CA ILE A 197 6.54 -26.25 1.66
C ILE A 197 6.34 -24.74 1.47
N ILE A 198 5.10 -24.32 1.30
CA ILE A 198 4.72 -22.89 1.27
C ILE A 198 3.84 -22.59 2.47
N ILE A 199 4.19 -21.53 3.21
CA ILE A 199 3.41 -21.03 4.35
C ILE A 199 2.79 -19.68 4.02
N GLU A 200 1.58 -19.45 4.51
CA GLU A 200 0.83 -18.19 4.36
C GLU A 200 0.15 -17.85 5.69
N LYS A 201 0.34 -16.61 6.16
CA LYS A 201 -0.20 -16.19 7.46
C LYS A 201 -1.72 -16.03 7.47
N THR A 202 -2.33 -15.84 6.30
CA THR A 202 -3.78 -15.73 6.16
C THR A 202 -4.42 -17.04 5.70
N ALA A 203 -5.73 -17.16 5.84
CA ALA A 203 -6.50 -18.27 5.26
C ALA A 203 -6.58 -18.18 3.71
N VAL A 204 -6.26 -17.02 3.12
CA VAL A 204 -6.44 -16.70 1.71
C VAL A 204 -5.11 -16.52 1.01
N ILE A 205 -4.88 -17.29 -0.05
CA ILE A 205 -3.70 -17.15 -0.91
C ILE A 205 -3.87 -16.01 -1.92
N GLY A 206 -2.77 -15.57 -2.56
CA GLY A 206 -2.79 -14.57 -3.63
C GLY A 206 -2.24 -13.20 -3.21
N GLY A 207 -2.24 -12.88 -1.92
CA GLY A 207 -1.67 -11.62 -1.41
C GLY A 207 -2.19 -10.39 -2.15
N ALA A 208 -1.33 -9.39 -2.38
CA ALA A 208 -1.68 -8.14 -3.07
C ALA A 208 -2.18 -8.34 -4.52
N SER A 209 -1.91 -9.50 -5.16
CA SER A 209 -2.48 -9.78 -6.47
C SER A 209 -4.01 -9.85 -6.43
N ASN A 210 -4.62 -10.12 -5.28
CA ASN A 210 -6.08 -10.16 -5.14
C ASN A 210 -6.73 -8.77 -5.29
N LEU A 211 -6.02 -7.70 -4.96
CA LEU A 211 -6.48 -6.32 -5.12
C LEU A 211 -6.08 -5.71 -6.47
N SER A 212 -5.17 -6.36 -7.20
CA SER A 212 -4.62 -5.81 -8.43
C SER A 212 -5.48 -6.15 -9.64
N TRP A 213 -5.53 -5.24 -10.62
CA TRP A 213 -6.31 -5.42 -11.83
C TRP A 213 -5.51 -5.95 -13.02
N ALA A 214 -4.19 -5.64 -13.10
CA ALA A 214 -3.35 -6.04 -14.23
C ALA A 214 -1.90 -6.34 -13.82
N GLY A 215 -1.24 -7.12 -14.65
CA GLY A 215 0.21 -7.33 -14.64
C GLY A 215 0.83 -6.88 -15.97
N LYS A 216 2.09 -6.42 -15.93
CA LYS A 216 2.86 -6.03 -17.12
C LYS A 216 3.84 -7.14 -17.49
N PHE A 217 3.67 -7.69 -18.70
CA PHE A 217 4.52 -8.77 -19.21
C PHE A 217 5.03 -8.36 -20.60
N TYR A 218 6.29 -7.94 -20.65
CA TYR A 218 6.90 -7.41 -21.87
C TYR A 218 7.05 -8.48 -22.95
N ASN A 219 6.58 -8.16 -24.17
CA ASN A 219 6.69 -9.02 -25.34
C ASN A 219 6.17 -10.45 -25.10
N SER A 220 5.10 -10.59 -24.33
CA SER A 220 4.35 -11.84 -24.21
C SER A 220 3.84 -12.33 -25.57
N SER A 221 3.54 -13.62 -25.71
CA SER A 221 2.91 -14.14 -26.93
C SER A 221 1.65 -13.34 -27.30
N ALA A 222 0.79 -13.03 -26.34
CA ALA A 222 -0.43 -12.27 -26.58
C ALA A 222 -0.16 -10.83 -27.06
N ALA A 223 0.87 -10.17 -26.56
CA ALA A 223 1.27 -8.83 -27.01
C ALA A 223 1.82 -8.88 -28.44
N LEU A 224 2.66 -9.86 -28.74
CA LEU A 224 3.24 -10.04 -30.07
C LEU A 224 2.18 -10.40 -31.11
N ASP A 225 1.23 -11.25 -30.75
CA ASP A 225 0.08 -11.62 -31.62
C ASP A 225 -0.82 -10.41 -31.91
N ALA A 226 -0.91 -9.46 -30.95
CA ALA A 226 -1.58 -8.17 -31.14
C ALA A 226 -0.75 -7.16 -31.94
N GLY A 227 0.44 -7.53 -32.43
CA GLY A 227 1.35 -6.66 -33.19
C GLY A 227 2.12 -5.64 -32.35
N LEU A 228 2.12 -5.79 -31.01
CA LEU A 228 2.79 -4.89 -30.11
C LEU A 228 4.13 -5.47 -29.64
N LYS A 229 5.21 -4.80 -30.00
CA LYS A 229 6.56 -5.16 -29.59
C LYS A 229 7.24 -3.96 -28.93
N VAL A 230 7.66 -4.13 -27.70
CA VAL A 230 8.46 -3.13 -26.99
C VAL A 230 9.92 -3.23 -27.41
N ALA A 231 10.55 -2.08 -27.66
CA ALA A 231 11.98 -1.99 -27.89
C ALA A 231 12.72 -2.12 -26.55
N VAL A 232 13.23 -3.32 -26.26
CA VAL A 232 13.81 -3.70 -24.96
C VAL A 232 14.87 -2.71 -24.48
N GLU A 233 15.81 -2.32 -25.35
CA GLU A 233 16.91 -1.42 -24.96
C GLU A 233 16.41 -0.01 -24.60
N LYS A 234 15.39 0.46 -25.30
CA LYS A 234 14.78 1.76 -25.00
C LYS A 234 14.04 1.71 -23.66
N GLU A 235 13.26 0.67 -23.41
CA GLU A 235 12.53 0.48 -22.17
C GLU A 235 13.47 0.45 -20.96
N ILE A 236 14.57 -0.31 -21.07
CA ILE A 236 15.60 -0.38 -20.02
C ILE A 236 16.25 0.99 -19.79
N SER A 237 16.61 1.70 -20.87
CA SER A 237 17.21 3.02 -20.78
C SER A 237 16.29 4.04 -20.12
N ASP A 238 15.03 4.08 -20.55
CA ASP A 238 14.02 4.99 -20.01
C ASP A 238 13.77 4.70 -18.51
N TRP A 239 13.72 3.43 -18.14
CA TRP A 239 13.55 3.01 -16.74
C TRP A 239 14.71 3.50 -15.85
N ILE A 240 15.95 3.27 -16.29
CA ILE A 240 17.15 3.72 -15.56
C ILE A 240 17.17 5.24 -15.41
N VAL A 241 16.86 5.98 -16.48
CA VAL A 241 16.81 7.46 -16.46
C VAL A 241 15.72 7.95 -15.50
N ASN A 242 14.50 7.37 -15.55
CA ASN A 242 13.38 7.74 -14.68
C ASN A 242 13.66 7.45 -13.19
N ASN A 243 14.58 6.54 -12.89
CA ASN A 243 15.02 6.23 -11.54
C ASN A 243 16.40 6.83 -11.20
N HIS A 244 16.81 7.87 -11.92
CA HIS A 244 18.00 8.67 -11.63
C HIS A 244 19.30 7.86 -11.57
N TRP A 245 19.40 6.78 -12.37
CA TRP A 245 20.53 5.83 -12.42
C TRP A 245 20.84 5.10 -11.10
N ARG A 246 19.90 5.07 -10.14
CA ARG A 246 20.07 4.43 -8.83
C ARG A 246 19.31 3.12 -8.74
N VAL A 247 19.43 2.27 -9.77
CA VAL A 247 18.75 0.96 -9.90
C VAL A 247 19.70 -0.07 -10.52
N ASP A 248 19.37 -1.34 -10.39
CA ASP A 248 20.12 -2.44 -10.99
C ASP A 248 19.67 -2.65 -12.45
N ALA A 249 20.50 -2.21 -13.40
CA ALA A 249 20.23 -2.38 -14.83
C ALA A 249 20.12 -3.85 -15.25
N ALA A 250 20.84 -4.76 -14.59
CA ALA A 250 20.78 -6.19 -14.91
C ALA A 250 19.46 -6.81 -14.44
N ALA A 251 18.96 -6.42 -13.26
CA ALA A 251 17.66 -6.83 -12.76
C ALA A 251 16.51 -6.31 -13.65
N ILE A 252 16.59 -5.02 -14.07
CA ILE A 252 15.62 -4.44 -15.01
C ILE A 252 15.64 -5.21 -16.34
N ARG A 253 16.81 -5.46 -16.91
CA ARG A 253 16.98 -6.24 -18.16
C ARG A 253 16.36 -7.63 -18.01
N GLN A 254 16.63 -8.31 -16.89
CA GLN A 254 16.10 -9.63 -16.61
C GLN A 254 14.57 -9.60 -16.61
N TYR A 255 13.95 -8.65 -15.90
CA TYR A 255 12.51 -8.52 -15.87
C TYR A 255 11.92 -8.23 -17.26
N VAL A 256 12.43 -7.21 -17.96
CA VAL A 256 11.93 -6.83 -19.30
C VAL A 256 12.05 -7.98 -20.31
N THR A 257 13.12 -8.77 -20.24
CA THR A 257 13.34 -9.88 -21.19
C THR A 257 12.66 -11.19 -20.79
N LYS A 258 12.36 -11.41 -19.50
CA LYS A 258 11.84 -12.69 -18.99
C LYS A 258 10.37 -12.68 -18.63
N SER A 259 9.76 -11.51 -18.51
CA SER A 259 8.34 -11.41 -18.11
C SER A 259 7.38 -11.99 -19.14
N GLY A 260 7.65 -11.82 -20.44
CA GLY A 260 6.83 -12.45 -21.48
C GLY A 260 6.85 -13.98 -21.43
N GLU A 261 8.03 -14.59 -21.25
CA GLU A 261 8.16 -16.04 -21.04
C GLU A 261 7.42 -16.49 -19.75
N THR A 262 7.41 -15.64 -18.72
CA THR A 262 6.66 -15.92 -17.49
C THR A 262 5.16 -15.90 -17.71
N TYR A 263 4.67 -14.94 -18.51
CA TYR A 263 3.27 -14.95 -18.92
C TYR A 263 2.89 -16.25 -19.63
N ASP A 264 3.70 -16.69 -20.59
CA ASP A 264 3.44 -17.92 -21.36
C ASP A 264 3.49 -19.17 -20.45
N TRP A 265 4.36 -19.18 -19.44
CA TRP A 265 4.39 -20.21 -18.41
C TRP A 265 3.14 -20.21 -17.53
N LEU A 266 2.68 -19.03 -17.07
CA LEU A 266 1.43 -18.85 -16.31
C LEU A 266 0.21 -19.34 -17.10
N ALA A 267 0.12 -18.97 -18.38
CA ALA A 267 -0.95 -19.39 -19.26
C ALA A 267 -1.01 -20.93 -19.41
N LYS A 268 0.14 -21.60 -19.54
CA LYS A 268 0.25 -23.08 -19.54
C LYS A 268 -0.19 -23.72 -18.22
N LYS A 269 -0.05 -23.01 -17.11
CA LYS A 269 -0.54 -23.42 -15.77
C LYS A 269 -2.02 -23.12 -15.55
N GLY A 270 -2.70 -22.53 -16.56
CA GLY A 270 -4.12 -22.18 -16.48
C GLY A 270 -4.41 -20.77 -15.97
N TYR A 271 -3.37 -19.97 -15.67
CA TYR A 271 -3.53 -18.58 -15.26
C TYR A 271 -3.67 -17.69 -16.50
N GLN A 272 -4.88 -17.66 -17.06
CA GLN A 272 -5.19 -16.88 -18.27
C GLN A 272 -5.60 -15.47 -17.90
N THR A 273 -5.07 -14.50 -18.64
CA THR A 273 -5.38 -13.07 -18.50
C THR A 273 -5.96 -12.55 -19.82
N THR A 274 -6.55 -11.36 -19.80
CA THR A 274 -6.96 -10.66 -21.00
C THR A 274 -5.92 -9.60 -21.35
N PHE A 275 -5.33 -9.69 -22.54
CA PHE A 275 -4.37 -8.70 -23.02
C PHE A 275 -5.06 -7.37 -23.34
N ILE A 276 -4.45 -6.27 -22.91
CA ILE A 276 -4.92 -4.90 -23.12
C ILE A 276 -3.77 -4.03 -23.61
N ASN A 277 -3.97 -3.35 -24.74
CA ASN A 277 -3.11 -2.27 -25.18
C ASN A 277 -3.54 -0.98 -24.47
N PHE A 278 -2.84 -0.61 -23.41
CA PHE A 278 -3.15 0.56 -22.61
C PHE A 278 -2.23 1.73 -22.99
N GLY A 279 -2.62 2.51 -24.02
CA GLY A 279 -1.80 3.64 -24.47
C GLY A 279 -0.40 3.26 -24.98
N GLY A 280 -0.24 2.04 -25.50
CA GLY A 280 1.06 1.48 -25.88
C GLY A 280 1.69 0.57 -24.83
N GLU A 281 1.19 0.56 -23.61
CA GLU A 281 1.62 -0.38 -22.58
C GLU A 281 1.03 -1.77 -22.76
N GLN A 282 1.85 -2.80 -22.56
CA GLN A 282 1.46 -4.20 -22.67
C GLN A 282 0.95 -4.72 -21.33
N LEU A 283 -0.34 -4.53 -21.07
CA LEU A 283 -0.98 -4.96 -19.83
C LEU A 283 -1.79 -6.24 -20.03
N HIS A 284 -1.85 -7.02 -18.98
CA HIS A 284 -2.64 -8.25 -18.89
C HIS A 284 -3.60 -8.14 -17.73
N MET A 285 -4.89 -7.94 -18.02
CA MET A 285 -5.94 -7.89 -17.01
C MET A 285 -6.04 -9.25 -16.32
N LEU A 286 -5.95 -9.24 -15.00
CA LEU A 286 -5.99 -10.45 -14.19
C LEU A 286 -7.41 -11.03 -14.14
N PRO A 287 -7.56 -12.35 -13.92
CA PRO A 287 -8.87 -12.96 -13.71
C PRO A 287 -9.61 -12.33 -12.53
N ALA A 288 -10.92 -12.36 -12.53
CA ALA A 288 -11.74 -11.98 -11.37
C ALA A 288 -11.32 -12.75 -10.12
N TYR A 289 -11.55 -12.18 -8.94
CA TYR A 289 -11.07 -12.69 -7.65
C TYR A 289 -11.29 -14.18 -7.46
N ASP A 290 -12.54 -14.67 -7.55
CA ASP A 290 -12.87 -16.08 -7.33
C ASP A 290 -12.19 -17.02 -8.33
N THR A 291 -12.15 -16.60 -9.60
CA THR A 291 -11.45 -17.35 -10.65
C THR A 291 -9.96 -17.43 -10.36
N ARG A 292 -9.36 -16.32 -9.91
CA ARG A 292 -7.95 -16.21 -9.53
C ARG A 292 -7.63 -17.13 -8.37
N GLN A 293 -8.42 -17.11 -7.31
CA GLN A 293 -8.27 -17.99 -6.16
C GLN A 293 -8.27 -19.47 -6.57
N LYS A 294 -9.25 -19.85 -7.39
CA LYS A 294 -9.33 -21.21 -7.91
C LYS A 294 -8.10 -21.61 -8.72
N ILE A 295 -7.62 -20.74 -9.61
CA ILE A 295 -6.45 -21.01 -10.44
C ILE A 295 -5.20 -21.16 -9.57
N LEU A 296 -4.93 -20.22 -8.64
CA LEU A 296 -3.75 -20.29 -7.78
C LEU A 296 -3.75 -21.54 -6.91
N ARG A 297 -4.89 -21.93 -6.33
CA ARG A 297 -5.03 -23.20 -5.59
C ARG A 297 -4.77 -24.41 -6.47
N ASN A 298 -5.31 -24.44 -7.69
CA ASN A 298 -5.06 -25.53 -8.64
C ASN A 298 -3.59 -25.63 -9.05
N MET A 299 -2.88 -24.52 -9.20
CA MET A 299 -1.44 -24.49 -9.51
C MET A 299 -0.63 -25.12 -8.36
N LEU A 300 -0.93 -24.72 -7.12
CA LEU A 300 -0.28 -25.28 -5.93
C LEU A 300 -0.58 -26.78 -5.78
N GLU A 301 -1.84 -27.17 -5.92
CA GLU A 301 -2.25 -28.58 -5.87
C GLU A 301 -1.53 -29.42 -6.93
N ALA A 302 -1.49 -28.94 -8.17
CA ALA A 302 -0.93 -29.69 -9.29
C ALA A 302 0.60 -29.83 -9.24
N SER A 303 1.32 -28.87 -8.71
CA SER A 303 2.79 -28.87 -8.68
C SER A 303 3.32 -29.18 -7.29
N VAL A 304 2.87 -28.46 -6.25
CA VAL A 304 3.42 -28.58 -4.90
C VAL A 304 2.90 -29.81 -4.17
N VAL A 305 1.56 -29.93 -4.02
CA VAL A 305 0.97 -31.01 -3.22
C VAL A 305 1.21 -32.37 -3.87
N LYS A 306 0.96 -32.49 -5.18
CA LYS A 306 1.23 -33.73 -5.92
C LYS A 306 2.73 -34.07 -6.02
N GLY A 307 3.60 -33.07 -5.90
CA GLY A 307 5.05 -33.24 -5.76
C GLY A 307 5.51 -33.67 -4.37
N GLY A 308 4.58 -33.95 -3.43
CA GLY A 308 4.89 -34.37 -2.05
C GLY A 308 5.19 -33.22 -1.10
N GLY A 309 4.92 -31.98 -1.51
CA GLY A 309 5.03 -30.78 -0.68
C GLY A 309 3.73 -30.46 0.08
N GLN A 310 3.70 -29.31 0.73
CA GLN A 310 2.56 -28.85 1.53
C GLN A 310 2.26 -27.36 1.33
N VAL A 311 0.99 -26.99 1.49
CA VAL A 311 0.50 -25.60 1.55
C VAL A 311 -0.10 -25.41 2.93
N LEU A 312 0.53 -24.57 3.76
CA LEU A 312 0.12 -24.31 5.13
C LEU A 312 -0.37 -22.85 5.19
N THR A 313 -1.68 -22.66 5.16
CA THR A 313 -2.34 -21.37 5.44
C THR A 313 -2.42 -21.15 6.95
N GLU A 314 -2.75 -19.91 7.37
CA GLU A 314 -2.86 -19.54 8.79
C GLU A 314 -1.59 -19.90 9.59
N THR A 315 -0.43 -19.79 8.90
CA THR A 315 0.88 -20.17 9.43
C THR A 315 1.86 -19.02 9.18
N THR A 316 2.22 -18.31 10.26
CA THR A 316 3.06 -17.10 10.22
C THR A 316 4.53 -17.44 10.43
N GLY A 317 5.40 -17.09 9.48
CA GLY A 317 6.85 -17.16 9.67
C GLY A 317 7.30 -16.18 10.76
N LYS A 318 8.04 -16.68 11.75
CA LYS A 318 8.48 -15.89 12.92
C LYS A 318 9.98 -15.63 12.92
N LYS A 319 10.80 -16.59 12.50
CA LYS A 319 12.25 -16.50 12.57
C LYS A 319 12.91 -17.39 11.52
N LEU A 320 13.93 -16.90 10.83
CA LEU A 320 14.81 -17.74 10.02
C LEU A 320 15.71 -18.60 10.91
N LEU A 321 15.86 -19.85 10.54
CA LEU A 321 16.76 -20.79 11.19
C LEU A 321 18.12 -20.74 10.49
N THR A 322 19.21 -20.70 11.27
CA THR A 322 20.57 -20.67 10.76
C THR A 322 21.40 -21.78 11.37
N ASP A 323 22.39 -22.27 10.63
CA ASP A 323 23.40 -23.18 11.16
C ASP A 323 24.52 -22.42 11.89
N ALA A 324 25.53 -23.15 12.38
CA ALA A 324 26.67 -22.58 13.09
C ALA A 324 27.54 -21.66 12.22
N SER A 325 27.43 -21.74 10.89
CA SER A 325 28.15 -20.89 9.92
C SER A 325 27.37 -19.59 9.61
N GLY A 326 26.12 -19.50 10.04
CA GLY A 326 25.20 -18.41 9.71
C GLY A 326 24.43 -18.62 8.40
N ASP A 327 24.60 -19.77 7.73
CA ASP A 327 23.85 -20.14 6.55
C ASP A 327 22.38 -20.39 6.92
N VAL A 328 21.43 -19.91 6.11
CA VAL A 328 19.99 -20.08 6.37
C VAL A 328 19.58 -21.51 6.00
N ILE A 329 18.97 -22.21 6.95
CA ILE A 329 18.61 -23.63 6.84
C ILE A 329 17.11 -23.90 7.10
N GLY A 330 16.29 -22.88 7.14
CA GLY A 330 14.86 -23.05 7.37
C GLY A 330 14.17 -21.85 7.99
N VAL A 331 12.95 -22.08 8.48
CA VAL A 331 12.11 -21.10 9.17
C VAL A 331 11.39 -21.74 10.34
N SER A 332 11.29 -21.03 11.45
CA SER A 332 10.34 -21.30 12.52
C SER A 332 9.07 -20.48 12.28
N ALA A 333 7.94 -21.13 12.27
CA ALA A 333 6.63 -20.55 12.02
C ALA A 333 5.66 -20.93 13.15
N GLU A 334 4.53 -20.23 13.22
CA GLU A 334 3.48 -20.48 14.19
C GLU A 334 2.14 -20.55 13.46
N LYS A 335 1.38 -21.61 13.69
CA LYS A 335 -0.01 -21.74 13.23
C LYS A 335 -0.94 -20.88 14.08
N ALA A 336 -2.10 -20.51 13.55
CA ALA A 336 -3.07 -19.69 14.27
C ALA A 336 -3.45 -20.29 15.63
N GLU A 337 -3.56 -21.62 15.72
CA GLU A 337 -3.83 -22.32 16.97
C GLU A 337 -2.65 -22.36 17.96
N GLY A 338 -1.51 -21.71 17.67
CA GLY A 338 -0.35 -21.58 18.56
C GLY A 338 0.71 -22.69 18.44
N THR A 339 0.53 -23.67 17.56
CA THR A 339 1.54 -24.70 17.32
C THR A 339 2.77 -24.11 16.61
N THR A 340 3.95 -24.26 17.18
CA THR A 340 5.22 -23.94 16.51
C THR A 340 5.52 -24.99 15.43
N VAL A 341 5.88 -24.52 14.23
CA VAL A 341 6.31 -25.40 13.13
C VAL A 341 7.72 -25.02 12.70
N ASN A 342 8.69 -25.87 12.94
CA ASN A 342 10.06 -25.70 12.45
C ASN A 342 10.21 -26.41 11.10
N ILE A 343 10.46 -25.64 10.05
CA ILE A 343 10.63 -26.16 8.70
C ILE A 343 12.12 -26.07 8.34
N THR A 344 12.80 -27.19 8.30
CA THR A 344 14.19 -27.26 7.81
C THR A 344 14.20 -27.41 6.30
N ALA A 345 14.95 -26.55 5.61
CA ALA A 345 15.08 -26.57 4.15
C ALA A 345 16.45 -26.04 3.72
N LYS A 346 16.95 -26.48 2.56
CA LYS A 346 18.21 -26.00 1.98
C LYS A 346 18.09 -24.60 1.38
N SER A 347 16.86 -24.21 0.98
CA SER A 347 16.56 -22.89 0.45
C SER A 347 15.30 -22.32 1.09
N VAL A 348 15.36 -21.05 1.48
CA VAL A 348 14.23 -20.26 1.99
C VAL A 348 13.98 -19.12 1.03
N VAL A 349 12.75 -19.00 0.52
CA VAL A 349 12.33 -17.93 -0.39
C VAL A 349 11.38 -16.98 0.36
N MET A 350 11.83 -15.75 0.57
CA MET A 350 11.03 -14.67 1.16
C MET A 350 10.10 -14.08 0.11
N ALA A 351 8.79 -14.11 0.35
CA ALA A 351 7.73 -13.60 -0.52
C ALA A 351 6.61 -12.90 0.27
N THR A 352 6.96 -12.27 1.40
CA THR A 352 6.02 -11.78 2.42
C THR A 352 5.37 -10.45 2.06
N GLY A 353 5.79 -9.78 0.99
CA GLY A 353 5.07 -8.65 0.38
C GLY A 353 5.38 -7.27 0.95
N GLY A 354 6.47 -7.11 1.69
CA GLY A 354 6.98 -5.80 2.13
C GLY A 354 6.30 -5.25 3.39
N TYR A 355 6.20 -3.90 3.49
CA TYR A 355 5.88 -3.24 4.76
C TYR A 355 4.82 -2.13 4.68
N ALA A 356 4.11 -2.01 3.57
CA ALA A 356 3.17 -0.88 3.34
C ALA A 356 2.05 -0.74 4.39
N GLY A 357 1.72 -1.83 5.09
CA GLY A 357 0.76 -1.83 6.20
C GLY A 357 1.35 -1.39 7.55
N ASN A 358 2.67 -1.20 7.63
CA ASN A 358 3.33 -0.75 8.86
C ASN A 358 3.50 0.77 8.84
N LYS A 359 2.65 1.49 9.56
CA LYS A 359 2.60 2.95 9.59
C LYS A 359 3.91 3.58 10.09
N GLU A 360 4.55 2.96 11.09
CA GLU A 360 5.80 3.43 11.67
C GLU A 360 6.93 3.33 10.63
N MET A 361 7.07 2.18 9.96
CA MET A 361 8.07 2.01 8.90
C MET A 361 7.82 2.96 7.73
N VAL A 362 6.56 3.14 7.31
CA VAL A 362 6.21 4.09 6.24
C VAL A 362 6.58 5.52 6.66
N LYS A 363 6.24 5.92 7.88
CA LYS A 363 6.54 7.26 8.40
C LYS A 363 8.04 7.51 8.57
N GLU A 364 8.80 6.53 9.04
CA GLU A 364 10.26 6.62 9.17
C GLU A 364 10.93 6.88 7.82
N LEU A 365 10.41 6.24 6.75
CA LEU A 365 11.01 6.29 5.43
C LEU A 365 10.55 7.48 4.58
N PHE A 366 9.32 7.92 4.75
CA PHE A 366 8.69 8.98 3.93
C PHE A 366 8.47 10.29 4.69
N GLY A 367 8.62 10.31 6.02
CA GLY A 367 8.30 11.45 6.85
C GLY A 367 6.81 11.66 7.12
N PHE A 368 5.92 10.85 6.53
CA PHE A 368 4.47 10.87 6.75
C PHE A 368 3.87 9.46 6.58
N GLU A 369 2.67 9.24 7.13
CA GLU A 369 2.03 7.91 7.09
C GLU A 369 1.35 7.62 5.74
N GLY A 370 0.65 8.59 5.15
CA GLY A 370 -0.21 8.37 4.00
C GLY A 370 -1.40 7.46 4.30
N ILE A 371 -2.18 7.14 3.25
CA ILE A 371 -3.26 6.16 3.33
C ILE A 371 -2.76 4.82 2.81
N ASN A 372 -2.97 3.74 3.55
CA ASN A 372 -2.69 2.40 3.05
C ASN A 372 -3.86 1.91 2.19
N GLY A 373 -3.68 1.90 0.87
CA GLY A 373 -4.62 1.32 -0.10
C GLY A 373 -4.28 -0.12 -0.49
N GLY A 374 -3.19 -0.67 0.07
CA GLY A 374 -2.75 -2.05 -0.12
C GLY A 374 -3.23 -2.98 0.99
N LEU A 375 -2.50 -4.08 1.18
CA LEU A 375 -2.81 -5.06 2.23
C LEU A 375 -2.30 -4.59 3.59
N GLY A 376 -3.20 -4.46 4.57
CA GLY A 376 -2.86 -4.07 5.95
C GLY A 376 -1.94 -5.05 6.66
N GLN A 377 -1.97 -6.33 6.30
CA GLN A 377 -1.12 -7.37 6.89
C GLN A 377 0.34 -7.34 6.43
N ASN A 378 0.72 -6.57 5.41
CA ASN A 378 2.11 -6.44 4.96
C ASN A 378 2.88 -5.48 5.88
N VAL A 379 3.35 -5.96 7.03
CA VAL A 379 3.92 -5.13 8.10
C VAL A 379 5.44 -5.26 8.26
N GLY A 380 6.12 -5.86 7.28
CA GLY A 380 7.59 -5.93 7.24
C GLY A 380 8.20 -7.05 8.08
N GLU A 381 7.43 -8.05 8.46
CA GLU A 381 7.91 -9.19 9.26
C GLU A 381 9.03 -9.94 8.54
N GLY A 382 8.87 -10.20 7.24
CA GLY A 382 9.88 -10.87 6.42
C GLY A 382 11.18 -10.08 6.33
N LEU A 383 11.09 -8.76 6.13
CA LEU A 383 12.26 -7.89 6.11
C LEU A 383 13.04 -7.97 7.43
N LYS A 384 12.31 -7.87 8.57
CA LYS A 384 12.92 -7.96 9.90
C LYS A 384 13.58 -9.31 10.14
N MET A 385 12.95 -10.41 9.68
CA MET A 385 13.56 -11.75 9.76
C MET A 385 14.87 -11.85 8.96
N ALA A 386 14.89 -11.30 7.74
CA ALA A 386 16.09 -11.31 6.90
C ALA A 386 17.18 -10.41 7.46
N TRP A 387 16.85 -9.20 7.95
CA TRP A 387 17.81 -8.31 8.60
C TRP A 387 18.44 -8.93 9.85
N ALA A 388 17.67 -9.71 10.61
CA ALA A 388 18.16 -10.41 11.80
C ALA A 388 19.25 -11.47 11.49
N VAL A 389 19.32 -11.95 10.25
CA VAL A 389 20.37 -12.90 9.79
C VAL A 389 21.44 -12.22 8.93
N GLY A 390 21.51 -10.90 8.93
CA GLY A 390 22.56 -10.11 8.29
C GLY A 390 22.26 -9.64 6.87
N ALA A 391 21.01 -9.70 6.42
CA ALA A 391 20.65 -9.11 5.13
C ALA A 391 20.89 -7.58 5.16
N LYS A 392 21.41 -7.05 4.05
CA LYS A 392 21.64 -5.62 3.93
C LYS A 392 20.32 -4.85 4.02
N VAL A 393 20.30 -3.88 4.93
CA VAL A 393 19.30 -2.82 4.92
C VAL A 393 19.68 -1.86 3.79
N PRO A 394 18.86 -1.69 2.75
CA PRO A 394 19.19 -0.79 1.65
C PRO A 394 19.33 0.65 2.13
N ASP A 395 20.31 1.39 1.57
CA ASP A 395 20.46 2.84 1.82
C ASP A 395 19.24 3.63 1.29
N ASN A 396 18.57 3.04 0.31
CA ASN A 396 17.26 3.46 -0.18
C ASN A 396 16.42 2.20 -0.34
N ILE A 397 15.40 2.04 0.48
CA ILE A 397 14.52 0.86 0.45
C ILE A 397 13.45 0.91 -0.63
N GLY A 398 13.73 1.68 -1.66
CA GLY A 398 12.83 1.90 -2.78
C GLY A 398 11.72 2.90 -2.44
N GLY A 399 10.97 3.26 -3.46
CA GLY A 399 9.78 4.09 -3.31
C GLY A 399 8.58 3.28 -2.85
N GLN A 400 7.43 3.92 -2.89
CA GLN A 400 6.16 3.25 -2.75
C GLN A 400 5.35 3.42 -4.03
N MET A 401 4.42 2.51 -4.30
CA MET A 401 3.44 2.68 -5.36
C MET A 401 2.43 3.73 -4.93
N LEU A 402 2.83 5.00 -5.06
CA LEU A 402 2.01 6.12 -4.62
C LEU A 402 0.93 6.45 -5.64
N HIS A 403 -0.26 6.71 -5.12
CA HIS A 403 -1.41 7.20 -5.86
C HIS A 403 -2.06 8.33 -5.08
N GLN A 404 -3.11 8.92 -5.64
CA GLN A 404 -3.93 9.92 -4.96
C GLN A 404 -5.28 9.32 -4.61
N THR A 405 -5.83 9.69 -3.47
CA THR A 405 -7.18 9.28 -3.04
C THR A 405 -7.84 10.36 -2.20
N LEU A 406 -9.11 10.15 -1.88
CA LEU A 406 -9.85 10.89 -0.86
C LEU A 406 -10.02 9.96 0.35
N ALA A 407 -9.73 10.45 1.55
CA ALA A 407 -9.67 9.60 2.74
C ALA A 407 -11.02 8.99 3.13
N LYS A 408 -12.09 9.77 3.04
CA LYS A 408 -13.40 9.42 3.58
C LYS A 408 -14.54 9.55 2.57
N ALA A 409 -14.50 10.58 1.73
CA ALA A 409 -15.65 10.98 0.92
C ALA A 409 -16.09 9.88 -0.06
N THR A 410 -15.18 9.21 -0.76
CA THR A 410 -15.59 8.28 -1.82
C THR A 410 -16.52 7.18 -1.30
N ALA A 411 -16.22 6.58 -0.15
CA ALA A 411 -17.07 5.56 0.45
C ALA A 411 -18.43 6.11 0.90
N ASN A 412 -18.44 7.30 1.54
CA ASN A 412 -19.65 7.93 2.01
C ASN A 412 -20.50 8.46 0.86
N LEU A 413 -19.89 9.10 -0.14
CA LEU A 413 -20.61 9.61 -1.32
C LEU A 413 -21.31 8.48 -2.10
N LYS A 414 -20.78 7.27 -2.12
CA LYS A 414 -21.44 6.10 -2.73
C LYS A 414 -22.71 5.66 -2.01
N LYS A 415 -22.95 6.10 -0.78
CA LYS A 415 -24.21 5.86 -0.05
C LYS A 415 -25.31 6.82 -0.51
N GLU A 416 -24.96 7.99 -1.06
CA GLU A 416 -25.89 9.07 -1.44
C GLU A 416 -26.02 9.22 -2.96
N TYR A 417 -24.95 8.94 -3.71
CA TYR A 417 -24.83 9.17 -5.13
C TYR A 417 -24.47 7.89 -5.88
N SER A 418 -24.73 7.87 -7.18
CA SER A 418 -24.23 6.81 -8.05
C SER A 418 -22.70 6.73 -7.99
N SER A 419 -22.11 5.58 -8.33
CA SER A 419 -20.64 5.41 -8.34
C SER A 419 -19.94 6.42 -9.25
N PHE A 420 -20.60 6.87 -10.33
CA PHE A 420 -20.09 7.90 -11.21
C PHE A 420 -20.03 9.27 -10.53
N GLU A 421 -21.16 9.72 -9.96
CA GLU A 421 -21.24 11.00 -9.27
C GLU A 421 -20.32 11.04 -8.05
N ALA A 422 -20.31 9.99 -7.24
CA ALA A 422 -19.44 9.86 -6.07
C ALA A 422 -17.93 9.97 -6.42
N SER A 423 -17.56 9.73 -7.67
CA SER A 423 -16.17 9.82 -8.12
C SER A 423 -15.75 11.22 -8.61
N TYR A 424 -16.67 12.17 -8.77
CA TYR A 424 -16.34 13.50 -9.29
C TYR A 424 -15.18 14.18 -8.56
N PRO A 425 -15.17 14.28 -7.22
CA PRO A 425 -14.06 14.95 -6.53
C PRO A 425 -12.71 14.28 -6.80
N LEU A 426 -12.65 12.95 -6.75
CA LEU A 426 -11.43 12.22 -7.03
C LEU A 426 -10.96 12.42 -8.48
N MET A 427 -11.87 12.39 -9.44
CA MET A 427 -11.55 12.61 -10.86
C MET A 427 -10.96 13.99 -11.11
N LEU A 428 -11.45 15.03 -10.42
CA LEU A 428 -10.89 16.38 -10.54
C LEU A 428 -9.41 16.44 -10.13
N THR A 429 -8.98 15.58 -9.20
CA THR A 429 -7.57 15.53 -8.78
C THR A 429 -6.63 14.96 -9.84
N TYR A 430 -7.16 14.24 -10.83
CA TYR A 430 -6.38 13.67 -11.95
C TYR A 430 -6.46 14.50 -13.23
N LEU A 431 -7.21 15.61 -13.24
CA LEU A 431 -7.32 16.46 -14.41
C LEU A 431 -6.27 17.59 -14.38
N PRO A 432 -5.49 17.78 -15.47
CA PRO A 432 -4.43 18.77 -15.52
C PRO A 432 -4.93 20.22 -15.57
N ASN A 433 -6.23 20.40 -15.70
CA ASN A 433 -6.85 21.71 -15.91
C ASN A 433 -7.00 22.54 -14.63
N PHE A 434 -6.98 21.88 -13.47
CA PHE A 434 -7.22 22.53 -12.18
C PHE A 434 -5.91 22.91 -11.50
N MET A 435 -5.93 24.03 -10.76
CA MET A 435 -4.78 24.52 -10.01
C MET A 435 -4.48 23.59 -8.82
N ASN A 436 -3.23 23.20 -8.62
CA ASN A 436 -2.80 22.41 -7.48
C ASN A 436 -1.91 23.25 -6.55
N VAL A 437 -2.19 23.16 -5.24
CA VAL A 437 -1.38 23.82 -4.21
C VAL A 437 -1.00 22.84 -3.11
N GLY A 438 0.17 23.05 -2.52
CA GLY A 438 0.60 22.34 -1.33
C GLY A 438 -0.13 22.82 -0.07
N PRO A 439 0.18 22.25 1.11
CA PRO A 439 -0.45 22.62 2.38
C PRO A 439 -0.29 24.11 2.74
N SER A 440 0.79 24.77 2.28
CA SER A 440 1.00 26.21 2.48
C SER A 440 0.15 27.11 1.59
N GLY A 441 -0.50 26.58 0.57
CA GLY A 441 -1.21 27.37 -0.44
C GLY A 441 -0.39 27.70 -1.69
N ALA A 442 0.92 27.44 -1.71
CA ALA A 442 1.78 27.65 -2.87
C ALA A 442 1.55 26.57 -3.95
N ARG A 443 1.58 26.97 -5.23
CA ARG A 443 1.70 26.02 -6.34
C ARG A 443 3.07 25.35 -6.27
N PHE A 444 3.18 24.10 -6.74
CA PHE A 444 4.39 23.32 -6.62
C PHE A 444 4.75 22.49 -7.87
N ARG A 445 3.93 22.55 -8.93
CA ARG A 445 4.15 21.78 -10.16
C ARG A 445 3.39 22.32 -11.37
N ASP A 446 3.80 21.89 -12.57
CA ASP A 446 2.89 21.83 -13.73
C ASP A 446 1.87 20.71 -13.48
N GLU A 447 0.60 21.05 -13.46
CA GLU A 447 -0.47 20.11 -13.20
C GLU A 447 -0.64 19.05 -14.31
N ALA A 448 0.04 19.22 -15.46
CA ALA A 448 0.13 18.17 -16.47
C ALA A 448 0.79 16.86 -15.96
N ALA A 449 1.48 16.93 -14.82
CA ALA A 449 1.96 15.75 -14.10
C ALA A 449 0.82 14.77 -13.75
N THR A 450 -0.41 15.26 -13.58
CA THR A 450 -1.60 14.41 -13.30
C THR A 450 -1.96 13.47 -14.46
N LEU A 451 -1.45 13.70 -15.66
CA LEU A 451 -1.62 12.78 -16.80
C LEU A 451 -0.92 11.43 -16.59
N THR A 452 -0.01 11.37 -15.64
CA THR A 452 0.67 10.14 -15.22
C THR A 452 0.43 9.96 -13.73
N ALA A 453 -0.43 9.03 -13.34
CA ALA A 453 -0.87 8.85 -11.97
C ALA A 453 0.29 8.73 -10.95
N VAL A 454 1.34 8.01 -11.32
CA VAL A 454 2.52 7.84 -10.46
C VAL A 454 3.31 9.15 -10.30
N ALA A 455 3.54 9.90 -11.39
CA ALA A 455 4.21 11.20 -11.31
C ALA A 455 3.39 12.22 -10.51
N ALA A 456 2.06 12.19 -10.64
CA ALA A 456 1.15 13.01 -9.86
C ALA A 456 1.32 12.80 -8.37
N ALA A 457 1.34 11.55 -7.93
CA ALA A 457 1.49 11.19 -6.53
C ALA A 457 2.90 11.49 -6.00
N ASN A 458 3.95 11.13 -6.73
CA ASN A 458 5.35 11.37 -6.31
C ASN A 458 5.66 12.85 -6.13
N THR A 459 5.25 13.72 -7.07
CA THR A 459 5.44 15.16 -6.93
C THR A 459 4.66 15.75 -5.77
N SER A 460 3.48 15.20 -5.46
CA SER A 460 2.71 15.57 -4.28
C SER A 460 3.39 15.11 -2.99
N ALA A 461 3.86 13.86 -2.94
CA ALA A 461 4.52 13.28 -1.77
C ALA A 461 5.75 14.07 -1.32
N PHE A 462 6.43 14.74 -2.24
CA PHE A 462 7.54 15.65 -1.91
C PHE A 462 7.10 16.85 -1.05
N ASN A 463 5.82 17.25 -1.15
CA ASN A 463 5.23 18.32 -0.32
C ASN A 463 4.57 17.81 0.98
N GLY A 464 4.45 16.50 1.15
CA GLY A 464 3.84 15.88 2.33
C GLY A 464 2.73 14.88 1.99
N ALA A 465 1.89 14.60 2.97
CA ALA A 465 0.87 13.55 2.87
C ALA A 465 -0.29 13.89 1.91
N TYR A 466 -0.43 15.15 1.50
CA TYR A 466 -1.51 15.62 0.62
C TYR A 466 -1.14 16.89 -0.12
N HIS A 467 -1.91 17.19 -1.15
CA HIS A 467 -2.02 18.50 -1.77
C HIS A 467 -3.51 18.86 -1.95
N MET A 468 -3.78 20.08 -2.35
CA MET A 468 -5.14 20.52 -2.60
C MET A 468 -5.33 20.90 -4.08
N VAL A 469 -6.49 20.53 -4.61
CA VAL A 469 -6.91 20.88 -5.96
C VAL A 469 -7.99 21.94 -5.87
N ILE A 470 -7.72 23.12 -6.43
CA ILE A 470 -8.59 24.30 -6.34
C ILE A 470 -9.55 24.30 -7.51
N VAL A 471 -10.83 24.40 -7.19
CA VAL A 471 -11.94 24.39 -8.16
C VAL A 471 -12.90 25.53 -7.86
N SER A 472 -13.26 26.32 -8.88
CA SER A 472 -14.22 27.41 -8.73
C SER A 472 -15.63 27.01 -9.16
N LYS A 473 -16.63 27.73 -8.70
CA LYS A 473 -18.03 27.61 -9.12
C LYS A 473 -18.18 27.61 -10.64
N SER A 474 -17.54 28.57 -11.32
CA SER A 474 -17.63 28.67 -12.78
C SER A 474 -17.11 27.44 -13.51
N GLN A 475 -16.08 26.79 -12.97
CA GLN A 475 -15.54 25.54 -13.51
C GLN A 475 -16.52 24.36 -13.27
N LEU A 476 -17.16 24.31 -12.09
CA LEU A 476 -18.21 23.31 -11.81
C LEU A 476 -19.43 23.49 -12.74
N GLU A 477 -19.83 24.74 -13.02
CA GLU A 477 -20.91 25.03 -13.98
C GLU A 477 -20.58 24.54 -15.40
N LEU A 478 -19.32 24.67 -15.83
CA LEU A 478 -18.87 24.12 -17.12
C LEU A 478 -18.96 22.59 -17.15
N LEU A 479 -18.53 21.92 -16.08
CA LEU A 479 -18.65 20.46 -15.92
C LEU A 479 -20.13 20.02 -15.88
N ALA A 480 -20.96 20.72 -15.12
CA ALA A 480 -22.39 20.44 -15.04
C ALA A 480 -23.09 20.55 -16.39
N LYS A 481 -22.65 21.49 -17.25
CA LYS A 481 -23.27 21.76 -18.55
C LYS A 481 -22.74 20.89 -19.68
N LYS A 482 -21.43 20.62 -19.70
CA LYS A 482 -20.74 20.01 -20.86
C LYS A 482 -19.81 18.85 -20.47
N GLY A 483 -19.80 18.42 -19.22
CA GLY A 483 -18.85 17.42 -18.77
C GLY A 483 -17.40 17.87 -18.92
N MET A 484 -16.51 16.94 -19.10
CA MET A 484 -15.06 17.17 -19.21
C MET A 484 -14.66 18.03 -20.42
N SER A 485 -15.43 18.02 -21.51
CA SER A 485 -15.20 18.91 -22.66
C SER A 485 -15.39 20.39 -22.32
N GLY A 486 -16.26 20.69 -21.35
CA GLY A 486 -16.48 22.06 -20.88
C GLY A 486 -15.25 22.70 -20.24
N VAL A 487 -14.35 21.92 -19.70
CA VAL A 487 -13.10 22.35 -19.07
C VAL A 487 -11.86 22.02 -19.90
N ASN A 488 -12.04 21.62 -21.17
CA ASN A 488 -10.96 21.17 -22.06
C ASN A 488 -10.10 20.03 -21.45
N ALA A 489 -10.70 19.19 -20.64
CA ALA A 489 -9.99 18.04 -20.08
C ALA A 489 -9.58 17.09 -21.21
N PRO A 490 -8.40 16.47 -21.11
CA PRO A 490 -8.04 15.39 -22.03
C PRO A 490 -8.99 14.21 -21.81
N ALA A 491 -9.19 13.40 -22.87
CA ALA A 491 -9.72 12.07 -22.65
C ALA A 491 -8.88 11.36 -21.61
N LEU A 492 -9.51 10.65 -20.69
CA LEU A 492 -8.78 9.84 -19.71
C LEU A 492 -7.83 8.91 -20.48
N PRO A 493 -6.52 8.98 -20.25
CA PRO A 493 -5.57 8.35 -21.13
C PRO A 493 -5.83 6.85 -21.18
N GLY A 494 -6.18 6.38 -22.39
CA GLY A 494 -5.97 5.02 -22.83
C GLY A 494 -6.67 3.90 -22.09
N MET A 495 -7.61 4.17 -21.20
CA MET A 495 -8.36 3.08 -20.58
C MET A 495 -9.35 2.49 -21.58
N PRO A 496 -9.21 1.19 -21.98
CA PRO A 496 -10.12 0.57 -22.90
C PRO A 496 -11.55 0.62 -22.35
N PRO A 497 -12.56 0.85 -23.22
CA PRO A 497 -13.96 0.87 -22.79
C PRO A 497 -14.39 -0.38 -22.00
N GLU A 498 -13.78 -1.51 -22.30
CA GLU A 498 -14.06 -2.79 -21.64
C GLU A 498 -13.63 -2.83 -20.17
N PHE A 499 -12.62 -2.04 -19.81
CA PHE A 499 -12.11 -1.98 -18.44
C PHE A 499 -13.08 -1.31 -17.47
N TYR A 500 -13.90 -0.42 -18.02
CA TYR A 500 -14.89 0.35 -17.26
C TYR A 500 -16.30 0.10 -17.76
N ALA A 501 -16.67 -1.12 -18.07
CA ALA A 501 -17.84 -1.47 -18.89
C ALA A 501 -19.12 -0.63 -18.64
N ASP A 502 -19.35 -0.19 -17.39
CA ASP A 502 -20.43 0.74 -17.06
C ASP A 502 -19.93 2.12 -16.57
N PHE A 503 -18.75 2.19 -15.98
CA PHE A 503 -18.19 3.39 -15.37
C PHE A 503 -17.56 4.34 -16.40
N THR A 504 -16.77 3.83 -17.35
CA THR A 504 -16.12 4.69 -18.37
C THR A 504 -17.03 5.19 -19.47
N LYS A 505 -18.12 4.49 -19.78
CA LYS A 505 -19.14 5.03 -20.67
C LYS A 505 -19.70 6.36 -20.17
N GLN A 506 -19.68 6.57 -18.86
CA GLN A 506 -20.14 7.79 -18.21
C GLN A 506 -19.08 8.89 -18.20
N PHE A 507 -17.78 8.55 -18.29
CA PHE A 507 -16.67 9.51 -18.43
C PHE A 507 -16.36 9.89 -19.87
N THR A 508 -17.34 9.86 -20.75
CA THR A 508 -17.19 10.51 -22.06
C THR A 508 -17.04 12.01 -21.88
N LEU A 509 -16.24 12.63 -22.74
CA LEU A 509 -15.91 14.05 -22.62
C LEU A 509 -17.14 14.95 -22.52
N ASP A 510 -18.22 14.59 -23.20
CA ASP A 510 -19.45 15.40 -23.32
C ASP A 510 -20.56 15.01 -22.34
N ASN A 511 -20.33 14.04 -21.45
CA ASN A 511 -21.34 13.64 -20.48
C ASN A 511 -21.41 14.69 -19.34
N PRO A 512 -22.56 15.41 -19.19
CA PRO A 512 -22.70 16.42 -18.13
C PRO A 512 -22.56 15.81 -16.73
N TRP A 513 -21.82 16.50 -15.86
CA TRP A 513 -21.67 16.10 -14.46
C TRP A 513 -22.80 16.72 -13.64
N LYS A 514 -23.95 16.07 -13.66
CA LYS A 514 -25.13 16.52 -12.94
C LYS A 514 -24.84 16.61 -11.44
N ASP A 515 -25.46 17.59 -10.81
CA ASP A 515 -25.37 17.83 -9.35
C ASP A 515 -23.93 17.92 -8.81
N VAL A 516 -22.92 18.20 -9.66
CA VAL A 516 -21.51 18.23 -9.26
C VAL A 516 -21.25 19.16 -8.07
N GLU A 517 -21.91 20.32 -8.00
CA GLU A 517 -21.75 21.24 -6.87
C GLU A 517 -22.26 20.63 -5.56
N LYS A 518 -23.41 19.94 -5.57
CA LYS A 518 -23.93 19.21 -4.40
C LYS A 518 -23.00 18.10 -3.94
N VAL A 519 -22.43 17.36 -4.90
CA VAL A 519 -21.43 16.32 -4.59
C VAL A 519 -20.19 16.93 -3.94
N MET A 520 -19.75 18.11 -4.42
CA MET A 520 -18.64 18.84 -3.80
C MET A 520 -18.98 19.31 -2.39
N ASP A 521 -20.20 19.81 -2.15
CA ASP A 521 -20.66 20.18 -0.81
C ASP A 521 -20.69 18.95 0.13
N SER A 522 -21.17 17.81 -0.35
CA SER A 522 -21.15 16.55 0.41
C SER A 522 -19.71 16.09 0.69
N MET A 523 -18.77 16.25 -0.26
CA MET A 523 -17.36 15.96 -0.05
C MET A 523 -16.77 16.82 1.09
N VAL A 524 -17.05 18.12 1.10
CA VAL A 524 -16.64 19.04 2.18
C VAL A 524 -17.22 18.60 3.52
N ALA A 525 -18.51 18.26 3.56
CA ALA A 525 -19.18 17.77 4.76
C ALA A 525 -18.56 16.45 5.29
N ASN A 526 -17.99 15.62 4.42
CA ASN A 526 -17.26 14.40 4.78
C ASN A 526 -15.80 14.64 5.21
N GLY A 527 -15.31 15.90 5.12
CA GLY A 527 -13.97 16.27 5.59
C GLY A 527 -12.83 15.96 4.62
N ASP A 528 -13.11 15.77 3.32
CA ASP A 528 -12.11 15.60 2.27
C ASP A 528 -11.93 16.85 1.40
N GLY A 529 -12.37 18.01 1.89
CA GLY A 529 -12.20 19.28 1.22
C GLY A 529 -12.67 20.45 2.05
N TYR A 530 -12.46 21.62 1.50
CA TYR A 530 -12.83 22.91 2.10
C TYR A 530 -13.59 23.76 1.07
N LYS A 531 -14.37 24.71 1.57
CA LYS A 531 -15.15 25.65 0.78
C LYS A 531 -14.97 27.06 1.35
N GLY A 532 -14.97 28.07 0.50
CA GLY A 532 -15.00 29.50 0.87
C GLY A 532 -15.71 30.33 -0.20
N ASP A 533 -16.43 31.37 0.19
CA ASP A 533 -17.07 32.28 -0.76
C ASP A 533 -16.06 33.23 -1.41
N THR A 534 -14.92 33.44 -0.76
CA THR A 534 -13.75 34.15 -1.29
C THR A 534 -12.50 33.27 -1.24
N ILE A 535 -11.45 33.69 -1.91
CA ILE A 535 -10.17 32.96 -1.88
C ILE A 535 -9.49 33.06 -0.51
N GLU A 536 -9.65 34.17 0.18
CA GLU A 536 -9.16 34.37 1.54
C GLU A 536 -9.89 33.43 2.51
N GLU A 537 -11.21 33.37 2.46
CA GLU A 537 -12.01 32.47 3.28
C GLU A 537 -11.66 30.99 3.00
N LEU A 538 -11.46 30.64 1.72
CA LEU A 538 -11.01 29.28 1.39
C LEU A 538 -9.63 28.97 2.01
N ALA A 539 -8.70 29.91 1.95
CA ALA A 539 -7.37 29.75 2.54
C ALA A 539 -7.44 29.55 4.07
N GLU A 540 -8.22 30.42 4.75
CA GLU A 540 -8.44 30.31 6.21
C GLU A 540 -9.07 28.97 6.59
N ASN A 541 -10.15 28.56 5.91
CA ASN A 541 -10.84 27.30 6.16
C ASN A 541 -9.95 26.06 5.90
N ALA A 542 -9.07 26.14 4.92
CA ALA A 542 -8.14 25.08 4.57
C ALA A 542 -6.81 25.09 5.37
N GLY A 543 -6.61 26.11 6.23
CA GLY A 543 -5.38 26.25 7.01
C GLY A 543 -4.15 26.62 6.17
N MET A 544 -4.36 27.20 4.98
CA MET A 544 -3.29 27.72 4.13
C MET A 544 -2.83 29.11 4.60
N ASP A 545 -1.59 29.50 4.27
CA ASP A 545 -1.17 30.88 4.42
C ASP A 545 -1.89 31.76 3.36
N VAL A 546 -2.67 32.71 3.83
CA VAL A 546 -3.58 33.52 2.99
C VAL A 546 -2.82 34.29 1.91
N GLU A 547 -1.70 34.94 2.26
CA GLU A 547 -0.92 35.74 1.31
C GLU A 547 -0.23 34.83 0.26
N THR A 548 0.34 33.70 0.69
CA THR A 548 0.95 32.72 -0.22
C THR A 548 -0.07 32.16 -1.20
N PHE A 549 -1.27 31.80 -0.72
CA PHE A 549 -2.32 31.27 -1.58
C PHE A 549 -2.84 32.33 -2.56
N LYS A 550 -3.02 33.54 -2.09
CA LYS A 550 -3.45 34.67 -2.92
C LYS A 550 -2.46 34.99 -4.04
N GLU A 551 -1.16 35.04 -3.72
CA GLU A 551 -0.12 35.22 -4.73
C GLU A 551 -0.16 34.11 -5.79
N ALA A 552 -0.25 32.84 -5.37
CA ALA A 552 -0.35 31.69 -6.28
C ALA A 552 -1.61 31.76 -7.14
N PHE A 553 -2.76 32.15 -6.58
CA PHE A 553 -4.04 32.33 -7.29
C PHE A 553 -3.96 33.45 -8.32
N ASP A 554 -3.38 34.60 -7.97
CA ASP A 554 -3.22 35.75 -8.85
C ASP A 554 -2.28 35.41 -10.03
N ASN A 555 -1.16 34.75 -9.75
CA ASN A 555 -0.22 34.30 -10.76
C ASN A 555 -0.85 33.30 -11.73
N TYR A 556 -1.60 32.32 -11.20
CA TYR A 556 -2.34 31.36 -12.02
C TYR A 556 -3.42 32.05 -12.86
N THR A 557 -4.19 32.97 -12.27
CA THR A 557 -5.22 33.77 -12.98
C THR A 557 -4.59 34.60 -14.10
N LYS A 558 -3.44 35.22 -13.85
CA LYS A 558 -2.66 35.93 -14.88
C LYS A 558 -2.24 34.98 -16.01
N ALA A 559 -1.75 33.77 -15.66
CA ALA A 559 -1.36 32.75 -16.65
C ALA A 559 -2.55 32.34 -17.53
N THR A 560 -3.75 32.18 -16.98
CA THR A 560 -4.95 31.85 -17.76
C THR A 560 -5.34 32.98 -18.71
N LYS A 561 -5.19 34.27 -18.31
CA LYS A 561 -5.50 35.45 -19.14
C LYS A 561 -4.46 35.65 -20.27
N THR A 562 -3.18 35.41 -19.98
CA THR A 562 -2.10 35.62 -20.97
C THR A 562 -1.85 34.38 -21.85
N GLY A 563 -2.27 33.22 -21.39
CA GLY A 563 -1.95 31.91 -22.00
C GLY A 563 -0.49 31.47 -21.80
N VAL A 564 0.21 32.08 -20.81
CA VAL A 564 1.61 31.77 -20.48
C VAL A 564 1.74 31.60 -18.98
N ASP A 565 2.07 30.39 -18.54
CA ASP A 565 2.45 30.10 -17.15
C ASP A 565 3.97 30.31 -16.99
N THR A 566 4.34 31.33 -16.25
CA THR A 566 5.76 31.71 -16.02
C THR A 566 6.37 30.98 -14.82
N GLU A 567 5.58 30.30 -14.00
CA GLU A 567 6.04 29.59 -12.81
C GLU A 567 6.48 28.15 -13.13
N PHE A 568 5.60 27.38 -13.79
CA PHE A 568 5.82 25.95 -14.05
C PHE A 568 5.73 25.57 -15.52
N GLY A 569 5.45 26.52 -16.42
CA GLY A 569 5.37 26.26 -17.86
C GLY A 569 4.15 25.45 -18.29
N LYS A 570 3.09 25.43 -17.50
CA LYS A 570 1.83 24.73 -17.83
C LYS A 570 1.34 25.10 -19.22
N SER A 571 1.06 24.09 -20.03
CA SER A 571 0.62 24.27 -21.40
C SER A 571 -0.70 25.07 -21.45
N LYS A 572 -0.77 26.05 -22.37
CA LYS A 572 -1.97 26.87 -22.59
C LYS A 572 -3.25 26.07 -22.75
N LYS A 573 -3.19 24.87 -23.34
CA LYS A 573 -4.36 23.99 -23.53
C LYS A 573 -5.00 23.53 -22.22
N TYR A 574 -4.25 23.55 -21.10
CA TYR A 574 -4.71 23.15 -19.78
C TYR A 574 -4.95 24.33 -18.83
N LEU A 575 -4.63 25.56 -19.25
CA LEU A 575 -4.94 26.76 -18.47
C LEU A 575 -6.44 27.03 -18.52
N LEU A 576 -7.12 26.83 -17.40
CA LEU A 576 -8.56 27.02 -17.26
C LEU A 576 -8.83 28.21 -16.33
N PRO A 577 -9.59 29.25 -16.76
CA PRO A 577 -9.91 30.38 -15.89
C PRO A 577 -10.59 29.96 -14.59
N MET A 578 -10.22 30.62 -13.49
CA MET A 578 -10.77 30.33 -12.17
C MET A 578 -12.13 31.00 -11.91
N GLY A 579 -12.51 32.02 -12.69
CA GLY A 579 -13.66 32.86 -12.36
C GLY A 579 -13.32 33.92 -11.30
N GLU A 580 -14.18 34.90 -11.18
CA GLU A 580 -13.99 36.03 -10.26
C GLU A 580 -14.92 35.94 -9.03
N GLU A 581 -15.89 35.03 -9.04
CA GLU A 581 -16.88 34.84 -7.99
C GLU A 581 -16.85 33.42 -7.45
N GLY A 582 -16.97 33.29 -6.13
CA GLY A 582 -17.07 32.00 -5.42
C GLY A 582 -18.45 31.34 -5.56
N PRO A 583 -18.68 30.23 -4.87
CA PRO A 583 -17.72 29.59 -3.98
C PRO A 583 -16.55 28.95 -4.69
N TYR A 584 -15.46 28.84 -3.95
CA TYR A 584 -14.27 28.08 -4.31
C TYR A 584 -14.15 26.84 -3.42
N TYR A 585 -13.58 25.77 -3.97
CA TYR A 585 -13.38 24.50 -3.27
C TYR A 585 -11.90 24.12 -3.31
N ALA A 586 -11.42 23.53 -2.23
CA ALA A 586 -10.12 22.87 -2.16
C ALA A 586 -10.35 21.39 -1.86
N ILE A 587 -10.11 20.53 -2.84
CA ILE A 587 -10.19 19.07 -2.68
C ILE A 587 -8.90 18.59 -2.08
N VAL A 588 -8.94 17.88 -0.96
CA VAL A 588 -7.74 17.30 -0.31
C VAL A 588 -7.40 15.96 -0.95
N ALA A 589 -6.46 16.00 -1.90
CA ALA A 589 -5.92 14.80 -2.55
C ALA A 589 -4.81 14.21 -1.68
N GLN A 590 -5.12 13.13 -0.98
CA GLN A 590 -4.18 12.45 -0.09
C GLN A 590 -3.32 11.44 -0.83
N ILE A 591 -2.09 11.23 -0.35
CA ILE A 591 -1.22 10.19 -0.86
C ILE A 591 -1.72 8.83 -0.38
N ASN A 592 -1.94 7.95 -1.34
CA ASN A 592 -2.34 6.56 -1.13
C ASN A 592 -1.20 5.63 -1.55
N ASN A 593 -0.83 4.72 -0.66
CA ASN A 593 0.21 3.74 -0.88
C ASN A 593 -0.42 2.37 -1.18
N LEU A 594 -0.20 1.84 -2.38
CA LEU A 594 -0.70 0.53 -2.79
C LEU A 594 0.25 -0.64 -2.46
N GLY A 595 1.50 -0.34 -2.12
CA GLY A 595 2.51 -1.33 -1.77
C GLY A 595 3.90 -0.69 -1.65
N SER A 596 4.77 -1.26 -0.85
CA SER A 596 6.18 -0.89 -0.80
C SER A 596 6.93 -1.54 -1.96
N VAL A 597 7.82 -0.80 -2.60
CA VAL A 597 8.69 -1.28 -3.68
C VAL A 597 10.14 -1.23 -3.22
N GLY A 598 10.48 -2.05 -2.28
CA GLY A 598 11.81 -2.03 -1.68
C GLY A 598 12.03 -3.24 -0.78
N GLY A 599 13.03 -3.16 0.07
CA GLY A 599 13.22 -4.12 1.15
C GLY A 599 14.57 -4.80 1.14
N LEU A 600 14.71 -5.96 0.50
CA LEU A 600 15.96 -6.72 0.48
C LEU A 600 16.75 -6.48 -0.79
N LEU A 601 18.06 -6.27 -0.63
CA LEU A 601 18.97 -6.24 -1.76
C LEU A 601 19.20 -7.67 -2.26
N VAL A 602 18.96 -7.91 -3.54
CA VAL A 602 19.18 -9.21 -4.19
C VAL A 602 20.05 -9.08 -5.43
N ASN A 603 20.69 -10.17 -5.83
CA ASN A 603 21.33 -10.27 -7.15
C ASN A 603 20.34 -10.80 -8.21
N THR A 604 20.79 -10.96 -9.45
CA THR A 604 19.96 -11.49 -10.56
C THR A 604 19.54 -12.97 -10.40
N GLN A 605 20.03 -13.66 -9.39
CA GLN A 605 19.60 -15.00 -8.99
C GLN A 605 18.60 -14.94 -7.82
N PHE A 606 18.17 -13.74 -7.42
CA PHE A 606 17.28 -13.47 -6.28
C PHE A 606 17.85 -13.89 -4.92
N LYS A 607 19.17 -14.12 -4.83
CA LYS A 607 19.86 -14.39 -3.56
C LYS A 607 19.97 -13.08 -2.79
N VAL A 608 19.59 -13.11 -1.52
CA VAL A 608 19.67 -11.95 -0.62
C VAL A 608 21.14 -11.66 -0.29
N LEU A 609 21.52 -10.40 -0.30
CA LEU A 609 22.88 -9.95 -0.08
C LEU A 609 23.08 -9.36 1.31
N ASP A 610 24.25 -9.57 1.88
CA ASP A 610 24.73 -8.94 3.11
C ASP A 610 25.29 -7.52 2.85
N ASP A 611 25.83 -6.87 3.87
CA ASP A 611 26.45 -5.54 3.78
C ASP A 611 27.66 -5.50 2.84
N ASN A 612 28.34 -6.62 2.63
CA ASN A 612 29.46 -6.77 1.71
C ASN A 612 29.02 -7.11 0.29
N ARG A 613 27.70 -7.15 0.03
CA ARG A 613 27.07 -7.62 -1.21
C ARG A 613 27.40 -9.08 -1.55
N THR A 614 27.65 -9.89 -0.52
CA THR A 614 27.85 -11.33 -0.64
C THR A 614 26.50 -12.02 -0.43
N PRO A 615 26.13 -13.03 -1.24
CA PRO A 615 24.91 -13.78 -1.03
C PRO A 615 24.91 -14.52 0.31
N ILE A 616 23.84 -14.33 1.10
CA ILE A 616 23.54 -15.15 2.27
C ILE A 616 23.07 -16.50 1.76
N LYS A 617 23.83 -17.54 2.08
CA LYS A 617 23.52 -18.89 1.58
C LYS A 617 22.18 -19.38 2.10
N GLY A 618 21.44 -20.03 1.21
CA GLY A 618 20.14 -20.57 1.51
C GLY A 618 19.00 -19.52 1.53
N LEU A 619 19.28 -18.21 1.37
CA LEU A 619 18.27 -17.16 1.46
C LEU A 619 18.02 -16.46 0.11
N TYR A 620 16.75 -16.42 -0.29
CA TYR A 620 16.23 -15.78 -1.51
C TYR A 620 15.12 -14.81 -1.17
N ALA A 621 14.90 -13.79 -2.03
CA ALA A 621 13.75 -12.90 -1.92
C ALA A 621 13.17 -12.57 -3.29
N VAL A 622 11.84 -12.54 -3.39
CA VAL A 622 11.09 -12.33 -4.63
C VAL A 622 9.87 -11.41 -4.40
N GLY A 623 9.36 -10.84 -5.48
CA GLY A 623 8.21 -9.92 -5.41
C GLY A 623 8.56 -8.60 -4.74
N LEU A 624 7.59 -7.99 -4.07
CA LEU A 624 7.73 -6.69 -3.42
C LEU A 624 8.92 -6.62 -2.44
N GLU A 625 9.32 -7.75 -1.88
CA GLU A 625 10.46 -7.84 -0.98
C GLU A 625 11.82 -7.61 -1.67
N SER A 626 11.86 -7.70 -3.01
CA SER A 626 13.07 -7.51 -3.82
C SER A 626 12.94 -6.43 -4.89
N GLU A 627 11.83 -5.68 -4.92
CA GLU A 627 11.60 -4.64 -5.94
C GLU A 627 12.50 -3.42 -5.80
N GLY A 628 13.16 -3.22 -4.67
CA GLY A 628 14.10 -2.11 -4.45
C GLY A 628 15.28 -2.09 -5.41
N VAL A 629 15.63 -3.21 -6.06
CA VAL A 629 16.65 -3.24 -7.12
C VAL A 629 16.14 -2.62 -8.44
N LEU A 630 14.82 -2.51 -8.62
CA LEU A 630 14.18 -1.96 -9.82
C LEU A 630 13.83 -0.48 -9.70
N PHE A 631 13.58 0.01 -8.48
CA PHE A 631 13.06 1.34 -8.22
C PHE A 631 13.90 2.07 -7.19
N ASN A 632 14.17 3.35 -7.46
CA ASN A 632 14.75 4.26 -6.49
C ASN A 632 13.65 5.05 -5.78
N ASP A 633 13.00 5.94 -6.49
CA ASP A 633 11.94 6.84 -6.00
C ASP A 633 10.72 6.89 -6.92
N THR A 634 10.82 6.29 -8.11
CA THR A 634 9.79 6.34 -9.13
C THR A 634 9.36 4.95 -9.55
N TYR A 635 8.13 4.60 -9.24
CA TYR A 635 7.48 3.41 -9.78
C TYR A 635 7.10 3.64 -11.26
N VAL A 636 7.69 2.89 -12.16
CA VAL A 636 7.56 3.11 -13.61
C VAL A 636 6.47 2.23 -14.25
N GLY A 637 5.29 2.75 -14.39
CA GLY A 637 4.23 2.18 -15.21
C GLY A 637 3.29 1.19 -14.50
N ASN A 638 2.15 1.00 -15.14
CA ASN A 638 1.08 0.17 -14.61
C ASN A 638 1.43 -1.32 -14.64
N GLY A 639 1.02 -2.07 -13.62
CA GLY A 639 1.12 -3.54 -13.58
C GLY A 639 2.52 -4.12 -13.40
N VAL A 640 3.56 -3.27 -13.23
CA VAL A 640 4.94 -3.73 -13.08
C VAL A 640 5.12 -4.58 -11.84
N GLY A 641 4.61 -4.15 -10.68
CA GLY A 641 4.73 -4.91 -9.42
C GLY A 641 4.17 -6.32 -9.51
N ILE A 642 3.04 -6.50 -10.19
CA ILE A 642 2.45 -7.84 -10.41
C ILE A 642 3.24 -8.63 -11.44
N GLY A 643 3.60 -8.02 -12.56
CA GLY A 643 4.43 -8.69 -13.59
C GLY A 643 5.77 -9.14 -13.03
N TYR A 644 6.42 -8.29 -12.24
CA TYR A 644 7.67 -8.62 -11.55
C TYR A 644 7.46 -9.68 -10.47
N SER A 645 6.39 -9.60 -9.67
CA SER A 645 6.10 -10.59 -8.64
C SER A 645 6.02 -12.00 -9.23
N PHE A 646 5.26 -12.20 -10.31
CA PHE A 646 5.20 -13.49 -10.99
C PHE A 646 6.55 -13.89 -11.60
N THR A 647 7.27 -12.93 -12.21
CA THR A 647 8.55 -13.21 -12.91
C THR A 647 9.67 -13.54 -11.95
N SER A 648 9.86 -12.72 -10.90
CA SER A 648 10.87 -12.97 -9.88
C SER A 648 10.58 -14.25 -9.09
N GLY A 649 9.29 -14.48 -8.78
CA GLY A 649 8.86 -15.73 -8.13
C GLY A 649 9.24 -16.95 -8.95
N ARG A 650 8.89 -16.98 -10.25
CA ARG A 650 9.25 -18.10 -11.13
C ARG A 650 10.76 -18.31 -11.17
N LEU A 651 11.53 -17.28 -11.49
CA LEU A 651 12.98 -17.39 -11.66
C LEU A 651 13.72 -17.68 -10.36
N GLY A 652 13.31 -17.01 -9.26
CA GLY A 652 13.88 -17.24 -7.94
C GLY A 652 13.57 -18.63 -7.39
N GLY A 653 12.36 -19.14 -7.64
CA GLY A 653 11.99 -20.53 -7.30
C GLY A 653 12.78 -21.57 -8.08
N GLU A 654 13.01 -21.34 -9.37
CA GLU A 654 13.87 -22.21 -10.20
C GLU A 654 15.32 -22.26 -9.67
N ASP A 655 15.91 -21.09 -9.32
CA ASP A 655 17.28 -21.03 -8.79
C ASP A 655 17.39 -21.63 -7.38
N ALA A 656 16.40 -21.37 -6.51
CA ALA A 656 16.33 -21.95 -5.17
C ALA A 656 16.24 -23.49 -5.20
N ALA A 657 15.48 -24.04 -6.15
CA ALA A 657 15.39 -25.48 -6.35
C ALA A 657 16.69 -26.07 -6.90
N ASP A 658 17.30 -25.44 -7.91
CA ASP A 658 18.59 -25.89 -8.47
C ASP A 658 19.68 -25.93 -7.39
N TYR A 659 19.73 -24.92 -6.50
CA TYR A 659 20.64 -24.91 -5.36
C TYR A 659 20.32 -26.05 -4.36
N ALA A 660 19.04 -26.20 -3.98
CA ALA A 660 18.64 -27.20 -2.99
C ALA A 660 18.88 -28.64 -3.46
N LEU A 661 18.72 -28.88 -4.76
CA LEU A 661 18.94 -30.19 -5.38
C LEU A 661 20.41 -30.48 -5.74
N GLY A 662 21.30 -29.49 -5.56
CA GLY A 662 22.72 -29.64 -5.87
C GLY A 662 23.04 -29.59 -7.37
N ASN A 663 22.19 -28.93 -8.16
CA ASN A 663 22.36 -28.77 -9.61
C ASN A 663 23.22 -27.52 -9.97
N LYS A 664 23.57 -26.70 -8.99
CA LYS A 664 24.43 -25.51 -9.09
C LYS A 664 25.40 -25.41 -7.94
#